data_2e0adcb94986331325cf532593f479b7
#
_entry.id   2e0adcb94986331325cf532593f479b7
#
_cell.length_a   1.000
_cell.length_b   1.000
_cell.length_c   1.000
_cell.angle_alpha   90.00
_cell.angle_beta   90.00
_cell.angle_gamma   90.00
#
_symmetry.space_group_name_H-M   'P 1'
#
loop_
_entity.id
_entity.type
_entity.pdbx_description
1 polymer ?
#
loop_
_entity_poly.entity_id
_entity_poly.type
_entity_poly.pdbx_seq_one_letter_code
_entity_poly.pdbx_strand_id
1 'polypeptide(L)'
;MRFFAFSKNGWKKYFLLPVLSMLSAGTSVSGASADWNEKTIRDNLQLVAEWQAKHPKKRSPLHWTYGAFYSGLVQYGLSVPEGPGLPLLRKAGEEQGWKTLNRHYHADDHAVGHAWMEMAMEDGNPAAAEKIRAVLDKVMNRPSSASLQFLTPGCQDRWSWSDALFMSPPVFVKLAAYTGDRRYLEFMDREYKLTCDYLFDREEGLFFRDSRYFTVPAANGKKMFWSRGNGWVIAGLPLILQDMPADWPSRPFYEDLLKRLAAALKKCQSSDGSWHASLLDPDEPPLKEMSGTLFIMYGMLWGVNQGYLDADEYLPSICKAWKAACDAVSKEGALGWVQPIADKPGHYSGKDTEVYGAGAYLMAGSELRKYVIDRDHPQKKTVTVTNPLGRFRPAETVSVPWPSGGSGDAAGLRVFDVRHGRVIPHQLADTDGDGTTDTLLFQSNFRPGTVRDFWILENSCLGEAPSADVCFSRPVPERLDDFAWENDLTAHRIYGPAVARPAPEGEGLVSSGTDVWSKRAGAPVINEFYKRGDYHRDHGRGLDMYNVGPGRGCGGIAVFRDGKPHVSGNWASARTLYNGPVQTAFEVVYAPWDIGGGVRVAETRRVTLDAGNRFSKVRSVLNVRGAETVKAGVGMDTGKRRNDYEAVMEDRESGGLMTAWSRPRKDDGCLGTAVIVPWVPEGRAVDAEGCTYLLRKVANGEPFEWYMGAVWDKASPIRSAAGWEAEARRVRECIGHPLQVRVR
;
A
#
# COMPACT_ATOMS: atom_id res chain seq x y z
N MET A 1 55.05 -2.75 -7.15
CA MET A 1 55.58 -1.87 -6.09
C MET A 1 54.78 -0.59 -6.03
N ARG A 2 54.15 -0.39 -4.97
CA ARG A 2 53.58 0.71 -4.20
C ARG A 2 52.12 0.43 -3.79
N PHE A 3 52.02 0.01 -2.55
CA PHE A 3 50.80 -0.06 -1.76
C PHE A 3 50.27 1.33 -1.49
N PHE A 4 48.94 1.52 -1.63
CA PHE A 4 48.26 2.61 -0.94
C PHE A 4 47.30 1.98 0.10
N ALA A 5 47.59 2.35 1.35
CA ALA A 5 46.84 1.96 2.51
C ALA A 5 45.55 2.78 2.59
N PHE A 6 44.43 2.13 2.80
CA PHE A 6 43.16 2.75 3.17
C PHE A 6 43.12 2.95 4.70
N SER A 7 42.99 4.19 5.11
CA SER A 7 42.89 4.65 6.49
C SER A 7 41.53 4.23 7.06
N LYS A 8 41.55 3.63 8.24
CA LYS A 8 40.42 3.36 9.10
C LYS A 8 39.88 4.69 9.62
N ASN A 9 38.69 5.11 9.20
CA ASN A 9 37.98 6.18 9.88
C ASN A 9 37.11 5.57 10.99
N GLY A 10 37.36 6.05 12.18
CA GLY A 10 36.80 5.57 13.43
C GLY A 10 35.34 5.97 13.59
N TRP A 11 34.61 5.06 14.16
CA TRP A 11 33.27 5.26 14.69
C TRP A 11 33.36 6.21 15.91
N LYS A 12 32.88 7.44 15.76
CA LYS A 12 32.64 8.32 16.91
C LYS A 12 31.39 7.83 17.63
N LYS A 13 31.62 7.32 18.85
CA LYS A 13 30.55 7.09 19.82
C LYS A 13 29.93 8.46 20.17
N TYR A 14 28.69 8.67 19.77
CA TYR A 14 27.91 9.81 20.25
C TYR A 14 27.42 9.53 21.68
N PHE A 15 28.05 10.24 22.63
CA PHE A 15 27.48 10.41 23.94
C PHE A 15 26.34 11.45 23.81
N LEU A 16 25.10 11.03 23.81
CA LEU A 16 23.91 11.88 24.00
C LEU A 16 23.91 12.31 25.47
N LEU A 17 24.29 13.55 25.73
CA LEU A 17 24.01 14.21 27.00
C LEU A 17 22.48 14.40 27.09
N PRO A 18 21.85 14.14 28.26
CA PRO A 18 20.44 14.40 28.46
C PRO A 18 20.20 15.91 28.62
N VAL A 19 19.86 16.60 27.54
CA VAL A 19 19.41 18.01 27.55
C VAL A 19 17.96 18.13 28.04
N LEU A 20 17.39 17.11 28.64
CA LEU A 20 15.95 17.02 28.96
C LEU A 20 15.58 17.32 30.43
N SER A 21 16.43 17.94 31.23
CA SER A 21 16.07 18.13 32.65
C SER A 21 16.00 19.56 33.18
N MET A 22 15.81 20.58 32.33
CA MET A 22 15.52 21.93 32.81
C MET A 22 14.44 22.63 31.99
N LEU A 23 13.20 22.17 32.09
CA LEU A 23 12.01 23.00 31.85
C LEU A 23 11.05 22.73 32.98
N SER A 24 11.22 23.46 34.06
CA SER A 24 10.36 23.44 35.22
C SER A 24 8.95 23.99 34.88
N ALA A 25 7.97 23.21 35.26
CA ALA A 25 6.65 23.57 35.81
C ALA A 25 6.16 25.00 35.59
N GLY A 26 5.72 25.30 34.38
CA GLY A 26 4.62 26.22 34.19
C GLY A 26 3.37 25.37 33.99
N THR A 27 2.33 25.56 34.83
CA THR A 27 1.04 24.89 34.64
C THR A 27 0.43 25.36 33.32
N SER A 28 0.75 24.67 32.23
CA SER A 28 0.15 24.96 30.92
C SER A 28 -1.33 24.57 30.97
N VAL A 29 -2.19 25.48 30.54
CA VAL A 29 -3.63 25.26 30.36
C VAL A 29 -3.89 24.39 29.11
N SER A 30 -2.83 23.89 28.49
CA SER A 30 -2.85 23.06 27.28
C SER A 30 -3.47 21.69 27.52
N GLY A 31 -4.24 21.20 26.53
CA GLY A 31 -4.75 19.84 26.49
C GLY A 31 -3.75 18.84 25.89
N ALA A 32 -2.70 19.31 25.21
CA ALA A 32 -1.67 18.50 24.59
C ALA A 32 -0.33 18.61 25.32
N SER A 33 0.43 17.52 25.42
CA SER A 33 1.78 17.50 25.96
C SER A 33 2.84 17.59 24.87
N ALA A 34 3.90 18.32 25.12
CA ALA A 34 5.03 18.44 24.22
C ALA A 34 6.06 17.31 24.33
N ASP A 35 5.80 16.30 25.16
CA ASP A 35 6.72 15.19 25.39
C ASP A 35 6.92 14.35 24.11
N TRP A 36 8.16 14.06 23.79
CA TRP A 36 8.56 13.30 22.60
C TRP A 36 8.58 11.80 22.90
N ASN A 37 7.42 11.23 23.17
CA ASN A 37 7.21 9.79 23.23
C ASN A 37 6.01 9.39 22.37
N GLU A 38 6.02 8.17 21.86
CA GLU A 38 5.04 7.67 20.88
C GLU A 38 3.61 7.80 21.38
N LYS A 39 3.37 7.38 22.62
CA LYS A 39 2.03 7.39 23.22
C LYS A 39 1.47 8.81 23.35
N THR A 40 2.26 9.74 23.87
CA THR A 40 1.84 11.14 24.04
C THR A 40 1.53 11.79 22.69
N ILE A 41 2.37 11.56 21.69
CA ILE A 41 2.15 12.11 20.35
C ILE A 41 0.85 11.53 19.76
N ARG A 42 0.64 10.24 19.86
CA ARG A 42 -0.59 9.57 19.40
C ARG A 42 -1.84 10.13 20.08
N ASP A 43 -1.79 10.28 21.41
CA ASP A 43 -2.92 10.81 22.21
C ASP A 43 -3.24 12.26 21.80
N ASN A 44 -2.22 13.09 21.56
CA ASN A 44 -2.37 14.45 21.05
C ASN A 44 -3.03 14.50 19.67
N LEU A 45 -2.59 13.63 18.75
CA LEU A 45 -3.18 13.53 17.40
C LEU A 45 -4.65 13.14 17.47
N GLN A 46 -4.99 12.16 18.30
CA GLN A 46 -6.37 11.74 18.52
C GLN A 46 -7.23 12.86 19.08
N LEU A 47 -6.75 13.56 20.10
CA LEU A 47 -7.44 14.67 20.75
C LEU A 47 -7.83 15.77 19.74
N VAL A 48 -6.87 16.19 18.90
CA VAL A 48 -7.11 17.23 17.88
C VAL A 48 -8.03 16.73 16.76
N ALA A 49 -7.83 15.48 16.29
CA ALA A 49 -8.68 14.90 15.25
C ALA A 49 -10.14 14.76 15.68
N GLU A 50 -10.39 14.25 16.89
CA GLU A 50 -11.73 14.09 17.45
C GLU A 50 -12.43 15.42 17.68
N TRP A 51 -11.70 16.42 18.22
CA TRP A 51 -12.28 17.75 18.41
C TRP A 51 -12.70 18.34 17.06
N GLN A 52 -11.82 18.31 16.06
CA GLN A 52 -12.11 18.89 14.74
C GLN A 52 -13.25 18.18 14.04
N ALA A 53 -13.36 16.86 14.17
CA ALA A 53 -14.47 16.09 13.61
C ALA A 53 -15.83 16.50 14.21
N LYS A 54 -15.86 16.83 15.51
CA LYS A 54 -17.06 17.31 16.23
C LYS A 54 -17.38 18.78 15.95
N HIS A 55 -16.42 19.56 15.44
CA HIS A 55 -16.56 21.00 15.20
C HIS A 55 -16.26 21.36 13.72
N PRO A 56 -17.10 20.89 12.79
CA PRO A 56 -16.91 21.19 11.38
C PRO A 56 -17.18 22.67 11.09
N LYS A 57 -16.50 23.22 10.09
CA LYS A 57 -16.80 24.56 9.58
C LYS A 57 -17.96 24.50 8.58
N LYS A 58 -18.78 25.56 8.53
CA LYS A 58 -19.90 25.70 7.59
C LYS A 58 -19.41 25.98 6.16
N ARG A 59 -18.77 25.01 5.54
CA ARG A 59 -18.26 25.05 4.15
C ARG A 59 -18.51 23.69 3.50
N SER A 60 -18.43 23.64 2.16
CA SER A 60 -18.47 22.38 1.44
C SER A 60 -17.37 21.43 1.94
N PRO A 61 -17.65 20.14 2.18
CA PRO A 61 -16.62 19.15 2.48
C PRO A 61 -15.58 18.99 1.37
N LEU A 62 -15.84 19.49 0.16
CA LEU A 62 -14.92 19.50 -0.98
C LEU A 62 -14.10 20.81 -1.09
N HIS A 63 -14.30 21.76 -0.16
CA HIS A 63 -13.53 23.01 -0.15
C HIS A 63 -12.06 22.73 0.18
N TRP A 64 -11.11 23.50 -0.38
CA TRP A 64 -9.67 23.33 -0.18
C TRP A 64 -9.24 23.27 1.31
N THR A 65 -9.96 23.96 2.19
CA THR A 65 -9.68 23.91 3.63
C THR A 65 -9.85 22.51 4.20
N TYR A 66 -10.86 21.77 3.72
CA TYR A 66 -11.03 20.36 4.03
C TYR A 66 -10.03 19.48 3.29
N GLY A 67 -9.59 19.85 2.08
CA GLY A 67 -8.51 19.16 1.38
C GLY A 67 -7.23 19.10 2.21
N ALA A 68 -6.84 20.21 2.81
CA ALA A 68 -5.71 20.26 3.73
C ALA A 68 -5.96 19.46 5.04
N PHE A 69 -7.16 19.52 5.59
CA PHE A 69 -7.53 18.69 6.75
C PHE A 69 -7.48 17.21 6.42
N TYR A 70 -8.04 16.80 5.29
CA TYR A 70 -8.03 15.40 4.85
C TYR A 70 -6.63 14.89 4.55
N SER A 71 -5.72 15.74 4.07
CA SER A 71 -4.30 15.39 3.92
C SER A 71 -3.64 15.04 5.26
N GLY A 72 -3.96 15.77 6.32
CA GLY A 72 -3.53 15.44 7.68
C GLY A 72 -4.27 14.20 8.22
N LEU A 73 -5.57 14.13 8.00
CA LEU A 73 -6.41 13.05 8.52
C LEU A 73 -6.02 11.68 7.92
N VAL A 74 -5.64 11.64 6.64
CA VAL A 74 -5.17 10.39 6.01
C VAL A 74 -3.80 9.98 6.55
N GLN A 75 -2.86 10.90 6.76
CA GLN A 75 -1.56 10.58 7.35
C GLN A 75 -1.70 10.07 8.79
N TYR A 76 -2.51 10.76 9.60
CA TYR A 76 -2.84 10.30 10.94
C TYR A 76 -3.52 8.93 10.91
N GLY A 77 -4.56 8.75 10.11
CA GLY A 77 -5.32 7.51 10.04
C GLY A 77 -4.50 6.32 9.52
N LEU A 78 -3.56 6.56 8.61
CA LEU A 78 -2.62 5.52 8.16
C LEU A 78 -1.59 5.19 9.25
N SER A 79 -1.17 6.17 10.05
CA SER A 79 -0.19 5.96 11.14
C SER A 79 -0.81 5.34 12.39
N VAL A 80 -2.10 5.55 12.64
CA VAL A 80 -2.88 5.05 13.78
C VAL A 80 -4.19 4.44 13.26
N PRO A 81 -4.15 3.24 12.64
CA PRO A 81 -5.31 2.66 11.97
C PRO A 81 -6.53 2.39 12.88
N GLU A 82 -6.30 2.19 14.16
CA GLU A 82 -7.33 2.01 15.19
C GLU A 82 -8.04 3.33 15.56
N GLY A 83 -7.48 4.46 15.15
CA GLY A 83 -8.03 5.78 15.41
C GLY A 83 -9.19 6.16 14.49
N PRO A 84 -9.84 7.31 14.74
CA PRO A 84 -10.99 7.75 13.95
C PRO A 84 -10.65 8.25 12.54
N GLY A 85 -9.37 8.39 12.19
CA GLY A 85 -8.91 9.05 10.96
C GLY A 85 -9.45 8.43 9.68
N LEU A 86 -9.16 7.16 9.42
CA LEU A 86 -9.61 6.46 8.21
C LEU A 86 -11.13 6.30 8.14
N PRO A 87 -11.85 5.92 9.21
CA PRO A 87 -13.31 5.88 9.18
C PRO A 87 -13.96 7.22 8.82
N LEU A 88 -13.50 8.31 9.39
CA LEU A 88 -14.00 9.66 9.07
C LEU A 88 -13.74 10.04 7.62
N LEU A 89 -12.55 9.75 7.12
CA LEU A 89 -12.16 10.05 5.75
C LEU A 89 -12.95 9.21 4.74
N ARG A 90 -13.12 7.91 5.01
CA ARG A 90 -13.91 7.00 4.16
C ARG A 90 -15.37 7.46 4.07
N LYS A 91 -15.97 7.80 5.21
CA LYS A 91 -17.31 8.37 5.26
C LYS A 91 -17.43 9.65 4.43
N ALA A 92 -16.48 10.59 4.58
CA ALA A 92 -16.50 11.83 3.81
C ALA A 92 -16.38 11.57 2.30
N GLY A 93 -15.50 10.66 1.88
CA GLY A 93 -15.34 10.28 0.48
C GLY A 93 -16.60 9.65 -0.13
N GLU A 94 -17.22 8.72 0.59
CA GLU A 94 -18.45 8.06 0.17
C GLU A 94 -19.62 9.03 0.04
N GLU A 95 -19.85 9.88 1.06
CA GLU A 95 -20.91 10.91 1.04
C GLU A 95 -20.74 11.91 -0.10
N GLN A 96 -19.50 12.24 -0.47
CA GLN A 96 -19.19 13.15 -1.58
C GLN A 96 -19.01 12.42 -2.93
N GLY A 97 -19.15 11.09 -2.97
CA GLY A 97 -18.97 10.27 -4.17
C GLY A 97 -17.57 10.39 -4.78
N TRP A 98 -16.55 10.65 -3.92
CA TRP A 98 -15.13 10.78 -4.30
C TRP A 98 -14.86 11.86 -5.33
N LYS A 99 -15.71 12.90 -5.38
CA LYS A 99 -15.61 14.01 -6.36
C LYS A 99 -14.70 15.11 -5.85
N THR A 100 -14.32 16.01 -6.78
CA THR A 100 -13.78 17.33 -6.47
C THR A 100 -14.87 18.39 -6.69
N LEU A 101 -14.58 19.65 -6.40
CA LEU A 101 -15.41 20.75 -6.89
C LEU A 101 -15.30 20.87 -8.43
N ASN A 102 -16.06 21.78 -9.03
CA ASN A 102 -16.29 21.79 -10.48
C ASN A 102 -15.42 22.79 -11.28
N ARG A 103 -14.59 23.61 -10.62
CA ARG A 103 -13.61 24.47 -11.28
C ARG A 103 -12.38 23.64 -11.65
N HIS A 104 -12.47 22.82 -12.71
CA HIS A 104 -11.46 21.79 -13.00
C HIS A 104 -10.03 22.30 -13.27
N TYR A 105 -9.82 23.58 -13.55
CA TYR A 105 -8.47 24.19 -13.64
C TYR A 105 -7.97 24.74 -12.31
N HIS A 106 -8.87 25.07 -11.37
CA HIS A 106 -8.50 25.74 -10.15
C HIS A 106 -7.86 24.77 -9.15
N ALA A 107 -6.63 25.05 -8.71
CA ALA A 107 -5.87 24.17 -7.82
C ALA A 107 -6.60 23.82 -6.52
N ASP A 108 -7.33 24.78 -5.93
CA ASP A 108 -8.09 24.55 -4.69
C ASP A 108 -9.12 23.42 -4.82
N ASP A 109 -9.72 23.27 -6.02
CA ASP A 109 -10.72 22.25 -6.26
C ASP A 109 -10.11 20.84 -6.36
N HIS A 110 -8.79 20.75 -6.57
CA HIS A 110 -8.06 19.48 -6.57
C HIS A 110 -7.66 19.01 -5.16
N ALA A 111 -7.62 19.89 -4.17
CA ALA A 111 -7.00 19.64 -2.86
C ALA A 111 -7.49 18.37 -2.14
N VAL A 112 -8.79 18.06 -2.20
CA VAL A 112 -9.35 16.83 -1.62
C VAL A 112 -8.85 15.57 -2.35
N GLY A 113 -8.45 15.71 -3.62
CA GLY A 113 -7.95 14.61 -4.45
C GLY A 113 -6.72 13.92 -3.88
N HIS A 114 -5.89 14.63 -3.11
CA HIS A 114 -4.75 14.01 -2.42
C HIS A 114 -5.20 12.86 -1.50
N ALA A 115 -6.16 13.12 -0.63
CA ALA A 115 -6.68 12.13 0.31
C ALA A 115 -7.51 11.05 -0.41
N TRP A 116 -8.30 11.42 -1.42
CA TRP A 116 -9.06 10.45 -2.22
C TRP A 116 -8.15 9.45 -2.93
N MET A 117 -7.01 9.90 -3.47
CA MET A 117 -6.03 9.02 -4.10
C MET A 117 -5.34 8.10 -3.10
N GLU A 118 -5.02 8.58 -1.88
CA GLU A 118 -4.48 7.71 -0.82
C GLU A 118 -5.49 6.62 -0.44
N MET A 119 -6.77 6.98 -0.27
CA MET A 119 -7.82 6.00 0.03
C MET A 119 -8.03 5.01 -1.12
N ALA A 120 -7.95 5.46 -2.39
CA ALA A 120 -8.03 4.56 -3.54
C ALA A 120 -6.92 3.49 -3.52
N MET A 121 -5.71 3.88 -3.11
CA MET A 121 -4.56 2.98 -3.03
C MET A 121 -4.57 2.09 -1.79
N GLU A 122 -5.10 2.57 -0.67
CA GLU A 122 -5.20 1.79 0.58
C GLU A 122 -6.35 0.76 0.51
N ASP A 123 -7.53 1.19 0.07
CA ASP A 123 -8.73 0.35 0.03
C ASP A 123 -8.88 -0.45 -1.28
N GLY A 124 -8.00 -0.22 -2.26
CA GLY A 124 -8.13 -0.83 -3.59
C GLY A 124 -9.39 -0.36 -4.33
N ASN A 125 -9.89 0.86 -4.04
CA ASN A 125 -11.10 1.42 -4.62
C ASN A 125 -10.81 2.24 -5.89
N PRO A 126 -11.03 1.72 -7.11
CA PRO A 126 -10.72 2.42 -8.34
C PRO A 126 -11.63 3.63 -8.61
N ALA A 127 -12.84 3.67 -8.02
CA ALA A 127 -13.82 4.70 -8.32
C ALA A 127 -13.33 6.12 -7.93
N ALA A 128 -12.58 6.25 -6.82
CA ALA A 128 -11.98 7.51 -6.42
C ALA A 128 -10.91 7.97 -7.43
N ALA A 129 -10.03 7.05 -7.84
CA ALA A 129 -8.98 7.34 -8.82
C ALA A 129 -9.57 7.73 -10.19
N GLU A 130 -10.63 7.09 -10.65
CA GLU A 130 -11.32 7.41 -11.91
C GLU A 130 -11.92 8.82 -11.91
N LYS A 131 -12.51 9.27 -10.79
CA LYS A 131 -13.05 10.62 -10.67
C LYS A 131 -11.96 11.68 -10.75
N ILE A 132 -10.85 11.48 -10.05
CA ILE A 132 -9.69 12.37 -10.09
C ILE A 132 -9.07 12.38 -11.51
N ARG A 133 -8.88 11.22 -12.11
CA ARG A 133 -8.37 11.08 -13.47
C ARG A 133 -9.20 11.89 -14.47
N ALA A 134 -10.52 11.76 -14.41
CA ALA A 134 -11.43 12.48 -15.32
C ALA A 134 -11.29 14.01 -15.23
N VAL A 135 -10.92 14.55 -14.05
CA VAL A 135 -10.65 16.00 -13.88
C VAL A 135 -9.28 16.37 -14.44
N LEU A 136 -8.23 15.63 -14.05
CA LEU A 136 -6.86 15.98 -14.44
C LEU A 136 -6.62 15.76 -15.95
N ASP A 137 -7.26 14.77 -16.58
CA ASP A 137 -7.23 14.59 -18.04
C ASP A 137 -7.77 15.81 -18.79
N LYS A 138 -8.82 16.47 -18.28
CA LYS A 138 -9.35 17.70 -18.87
C LYS A 138 -8.32 18.83 -18.82
N VAL A 139 -7.63 18.98 -17.68
CA VAL A 139 -6.59 20.00 -17.49
C VAL A 139 -5.42 19.76 -18.44
N MET A 140 -4.95 18.53 -18.55
CA MET A 140 -3.81 18.18 -19.42
C MET A 140 -4.15 18.27 -20.90
N ASN A 141 -5.35 17.83 -21.31
CA ASN A 141 -5.75 17.82 -22.72
C ASN A 141 -6.00 19.23 -23.28
N ARG A 142 -6.31 20.20 -22.42
CA ARG A 142 -6.53 21.60 -22.75
C ARG A 142 -5.88 22.51 -21.72
N PRO A 143 -4.54 22.56 -21.63
CA PRO A 143 -3.85 23.36 -20.62
C PRO A 143 -4.17 24.85 -20.81
N SER A 144 -4.34 25.56 -19.70
CA SER A 144 -4.53 27.01 -19.73
C SER A 144 -3.25 27.72 -20.17
N SER A 145 -3.39 28.72 -21.00
CA SER A 145 -2.32 29.65 -21.39
C SER A 145 -2.39 30.99 -20.67
N ALA A 146 -3.22 31.10 -19.61
CA ALA A 146 -3.39 32.36 -18.87
C ALA A 146 -2.06 32.80 -18.22
N SER A 147 -1.97 34.11 -17.94
CA SER A 147 -0.82 34.69 -17.25
C SER A 147 -0.74 34.20 -15.81
N LEU A 148 0.47 34.10 -15.27
CA LEU A 148 0.71 33.90 -13.83
C LEU A 148 0.56 35.21 -13.03
N GLN A 149 0.42 36.37 -13.71
CA GLN A 149 0.16 37.62 -13.01
C GLN A 149 -1.21 37.61 -12.36
N PHE A 150 -1.24 37.67 -11.05
CA PHE A 150 -2.49 37.63 -10.29
C PHE A 150 -3.38 38.84 -10.64
N LEU A 151 -4.69 38.65 -10.59
CA LEU A 151 -5.75 39.58 -11.05
C LEU A 151 -5.91 39.70 -12.57
N THR A 152 -5.10 39.05 -13.39
CA THR A 152 -5.42 38.92 -14.80
C THR A 152 -6.52 37.86 -15.04
N PRO A 153 -7.37 38.01 -16.07
CA PRO A 153 -8.40 37.03 -16.37
C PRO A 153 -7.82 35.60 -16.51
N GLY A 154 -8.39 34.64 -15.82
CA GLY A 154 -7.98 33.23 -15.88
C GLY A 154 -6.66 32.88 -15.16
N CYS A 155 -6.04 33.82 -14.42
CA CYS A 155 -4.77 33.54 -13.73
C CYS A 155 -4.84 32.35 -12.78
N GLN A 156 -6.00 32.09 -12.18
CA GLN A 156 -6.23 30.95 -11.29
C GLN A 156 -6.50 29.63 -12.05
N ASP A 157 -6.59 29.65 -13.37
CA ASP A 157 -6.55 28.44 -14.19
C ASP A 157 -5.12 27.89 -14.34
N ARG A 158 -4.15 28.58 -13.76
CA ARG A 158 -2.77 28.15 -13.58
C ARG A 158 -2.37 28.36 -12.11
N TRP A 159 -1.25 27.81 -11.72
CA TRP A 159 -0.79 27.90 -10.32
C TRP A 159 -0.10 29.26 -10.06
N SER A 160 -0.87 30.35 -10.11
CA SER A 160 -0.38 31.74 -10.01
C SER A 160 -0.17 32.24 -8.58
N TRP A 161 -0.30 31.37 -7.58
CA TRP A 161 -0.10 31.67 -6.15
C TRP A 161 0.54 30.49 -5.41
N SER A 162 1.28 30.78 -4.33
CA SER A 162 2.08 29.80 -3.60
C SER A 162 1.25 28.63 -3.05
N ASP A 163 0.03 28.90 -2.60
CA ASP A 163 -0.86 27.90 -1.99
C ASP A 163 -1.23 26.79 -3.02
N ALA A 164 -1.29 27.14 -4.31
CA ALA A 164 -1.59 26.19 -5.37
C ALA A 164 -0.58 25.03 -5.42
N LEU A 165 0.67 25.26 -5.00
CA LEU A 165 1.75 24.27 -4.99
C LEU A 165 1.54 23.15 -3.97
N PHE A 166 0.66 23.34 -2.98
CA PHE A 166 0.17 22.30 -2.09
C PHE A 166 -1.10 21.63 -2.64
N MET A 167 -2.01 22.42 -3.22
CA MET A 167 -3.38 21.99 -3.52
C MET A 167 -3.47 21.01 -4.69
N SER A 168 -2.72 21.24 -5.78
CA SER A 168 -2.87 20.49 -7.02
C SER A 168 -1.70 19.55 -7.35
N PRO A 169 -0.42 19.96 -7.32
CA PRO A 169 0.73 19.15 -7.75
C PRO A 169 0.80 17.75 -7.10
N PRO A 170 0.56 17.58 -5.78
CA PRO A 170 0.58 16.25 -5.17
C PRO A 170 -0.45 15.29 -5.76
N VAL A 171 -1.60 15.80 -6.24
CA VAL A 171 -2.66 14.97 -6.84
C VAL A 171 -2.22 14.40 -8.19
N PHE A 172 -1.53 15.21 -9.01
CA PHE A 172 -0.94 14.76 -10.28
C PHE A 172 0.10 13.68 -10.05
N VAL A 173 1.01 13.87 -9.07
CA VAL A 173 2.04 12.88 -8.74
C VAL A 173 1.43 11.57 -8.27
N LYS A 174 0.41 11.63 -7.41
CA LYS A 174 -0.29 10.44 -6.94
C LYS A 174 -1.02 9.69 -8.04
N LEU A 175 -1.66 10.43 -8.97
CA LEU A 175 -2.32 9.79 -10.10
C LEU A 175 -1.30 9.14 -11.06
N ALA A 176 -0.14 9.78 -11.29
CA ALA A 176 0.96 9.17 -12.03
C ALA A 176 1.45 7.88 -11.34
N ALA A 177 1.63 7.92 -10.02
CA ALA A 177 2.06 6.77 -9.23
C ALA A 177 1.02 5.64 -9.20
N TYR A 178 -0.27 5.95 -9.31
CA TYR A 178 -1.34 4.94 -9.37
C TYR A 178 -1.48 4.31 -10.75
N THR A 179 -1.42 5.13 -11.81
CA THR A 179 -1.66 4.69 -13.20
C THR A 179 -0.41 4.21 -13.91
N GLY A 180 0.79 4.64 -13.48
CA GLY A 180 2.04 4.49 -14.22
C GLY A 180 2.19 5.47 -15.39
N ASP A 181 1.24 6.38 -15.61
CA ASP A 181 1.25 7.33 -16.71
C ASP A 181 2.10 8.57 -16.36
N ARG A 182 3.30 8.65 -16.93
CA ARG A 182 4.28 9.71 -16.67
C ARG A 182 3.85 11.09 -17.20
N ARG A 183 2.86 11.19 -18.08
CA ARG A 183 2.36 12.47 -18.61
C ARG A 183 1.83 13.39 -17.50
N TYR A 184 1.27 12.84 -16.43
CA TYR A 184 0.85 13.62 -15.26
C TYR A 184 2.04 14.27 -14.55
N LEU A 185 3.17 13.56 -14.44
CA LEU A 185 4.41 14.12 -13.88
C LEU A 185 5.00 15.21 -14.79
N GLU A 186 5.03 15.00 -16.12
CA GLU A 186 5.53 15.97 -17.09
C GLU A 186 4.74 17.27 -17.05
N PHE A 187 3.41 17.18 -16.98
CA PHE A 187 2.54 18.35 -16.84
C PHE A 187 2.83 19.09 -15.52
N MET A 188 2.82 18.36 -14.42
CA MET A 188 3.04 18.90 -13.08
C MET A 188 4.40 19.58 -12.96
N ASP A 189 5.46 18.92 -13.41
CA ASP A 189 6.84 19.42 -13.35
C ASP A 189 7.02 20.75 -14.10
N ARG A 190 6.44 20.84 -15.30
CA ARG A 190 6.47 22.07 -16.10
C ARG A 190 5.76 23.23 -15.39
N GLU A 191 4.50 23.02 -14.97
CA GLU A 191 3.72 24.09 -14.35
C GLU A 191 4.27 24.50 -12.97
N TYR A 192 4.77 23.52 -12.19
CA TYR A 192 5.40 23.78 -10.90
C TYR A 192 6.64 24.68 -11.03
N LYS A 193 7.53 24.35 -11.96
CA LYS A 193 8.74 25.14 -12.22
C LYS A 193 8.42 26.54 -12.69
N LEU A 194 7.44 26.72 -13.59
CA LEU A 194 7.00 28.04 -14.03
C LEU A 194 6.49 28.90 -12.85
N THR A 195 5.75 28.32 -11.92
CA THR A 195 5.32 29.00 -10.70
C THR A 195 6.48 29.33 -9.77
N CYS A 196 7.43 28.40 -9.59
CA CYS A 196 8.63 28.66 -8.81
C CYS A 196 9.47 29.78 -9.40
N ASP A 197 9.74 29.76 -10.71
CA ASP A 197 10.50 30.81 -11.37
C ASP A 197 9.83 32.20 -11.25
N TYR A 198 8.52 32.22 -11.14
CA TYR A 198 7.73 33.46 -11.05
C TYR A 198 7.61 33.99 -9.61
N LEU A 199 7.43 33.13 -8.61
CA LEU A 199 7.11 33.55 -7.24
C LEU A 199 8.27 33.42 -6.24
N PHE A 200 9.31 32.64 -6.56
CA PHE A 200 10.41 32.39 -5.62
C PHE A 200 11.41 33.54 -5.64
N ASP A 201 11.55 34.24 -4.52
CA ASP A 201 12.59 35.25 -4.34
C ASP A 201 13.92 34.55 -4.03
N ARG A 202 14.87 34.65 -4.96
CA ARG A 202 16.17 33.95 -4.85
C ARG A 202 17.09 34.55 -3.81
N GLU A 203 16.91 35.80 -3.43
CA GLU A 203 17.72 36.52 -2.42
C GLU A 203 17.33 36.07 -1.01
N GLU A 204 16.03 36.07 -0.71
CA GLU A 204 15.51 35.68 0.62
C GLU A 204 15.30 34.16 0.74
N GLY A 205 15.21 33.42 -0.36
CA GLY A 205 14.90 32.00 -0.38
C GLY A 205 13.45 31.67 0.02
N LEU A 206 12.55 32.60 -0.19
CA LEU A 206 11.14 32.53 0.21
C LEU A 206 10.20 32.77 -0.98
N PHE A 207 8.95 32.36 -0.84
CA PHE A 207 7.92 32.59 -1.85
C PHE A 207 7.05 33.79 -1.53
N PHE A 208 6.88 34.71 -2.49
CA PHE A 208 5.74 35.60 -2.47
C PHE A 208 4.43 34.80 -2.57
N ARG A 209 3.38 35.28 -1.93
CA ARG A 209 2.07 34.62 -2.04
C ARG A 209 1.58 34.63 -3.49
N ASP A 210 1.65 35.77 -4.15
CA ASP A 210 1.39 36.00 -5.58
C ASP A 210 1.99 37.33 -6.02
N SER A 211 1.89 37.67 -7.31
CA SER A 211 2.53 38.85 -7.90
C SER A 211 2.05 40.20 -7.37
N ARG A 212 0.92 40.28 -6.67
CA ARG A 212 0.46 41.51 -6.00
C ARG A 212 1.42 41.98 -4.90
N TYR A 213 2.18 41.05 -4.33
CA TYR A 213 3.09 41.29 -3.20
C TYR A 213 4.54 41.54 -3.60
N PHE A 214 4.90 41.53 -4.89
CA PHE A 214 6.27 41.79 -5.33
C PHE A 214 6.80 43.15 -4.94
N THR A 215 5.89 44.15 -4.87
CA THR A 215 6.24 45.54 -4.58
C THR A 215 5.59 46.08 -3.29
N VAL A 216 4.88 45.21 -2.55
CA VAL A 216 4.22 45.58 -1.30
C VAL A 216 5.14 45.24 -0.15
N PRO A 217 5.69 46.23 0.59
CA PRO A 217 6.55 45.97 1.76
C PRO A 217 5.71 45.59 2.98
N ALA A 218 6.35 44.89 3.93
CA ALA A 218 5.86 44.77 5.31
C ALA A 218 5.99 46.10 6.04
N ALA A 219 5.45 46.23 7.27
CA ALA A 219 5.44 47.48 8.02
C ALA A 219 6.87 47.97 8.32
N ASN A 220 7.84 47.09 8.49
CA ASN A 220 9.24 47.43 8.72
C ASN A 220 10.01 47.77 7.39
N GLY A 221 9.32 47.84 6.26
CA GLY A 221 9.91 48.19 4.97
C GLY A 221 10.55 47.01 4.22
N LYS A 222 10.67 45.81 4.80
CA LYS A 222 11.17 44.61 4.13
C LYS A 222 10.14 44.00 3.18
N LYS A 223 10.56 43.06 2.32
CA LYS A 223 9.67 42.28 1.46
C LYS A 223 8.65 41.52 2.31
N MET A 224 7.40 41.47 1.83
CA MET A 224 6.32 40.76 2.54
C MET A 224 6.26 39.30 2.15
N PHE A 225 6.60 38.40 3.08
CA PHE A 225 6.44 36.95 2.93
C PHE A 225 5.55 36.41 4.02
N TRP A 226 4.49 35.73 3.60
CA TRP A 226 3.49 35.16 4.50
C TRP A 226 3.88 33.74 4.94
N SER A 227 3.85 33.46 6.26
CA SER A 227 4.28 32.18 6.82
C SER A 227 3.45 31.02 6.31
N ARG A 228 2.11 31.11 6.29
CA ARG A 228 1.26 30.06 5.73
C ARG A 228 1.46 29.88 4.21
N GLY A 229 1.69 30.95 3.46
CA GLY A 229 2.01 30.86 2.02
C GLY A 229 3.26 30.00 1.77
N ASN A 230 4.32 30.24 2.52
CA ASN A 230 5.56 29.43 2.47
C ASN A 230 5.35 28.05 3.11
N GLY A 231 4.52 27.97 4.14
CA GLY A 231 4.12 26.70 4.77
C GLY A 231 3.45 25.74 3.80
N TRP A 232 2.58 26.24 2.93
CA TRP A 232 1.97 25.42 1.86
C TRP A 232 3.04 24.82 0.94
N VAL A 233 4.01 25.62 0.49
CA VAL A 233 5.03 25.14 -0.44
C VAL A 233 5.90 24.08 0.21
N ILE A 234 6.44 24.35 1.41
CA ILE A 234 7.33 23.39 2.08
C ILE A 234 6.59 22.10 2.49
N ALA A 235 5.30 22.18 2.81
CA ALA A 235 4.48 20.99 3.10
C ALA A 235 4.06 20.22 1.84
N GLY A 236 3.93 20.89 0.71
CA GLY A 236 3.64 20.26 -0.59
C GLY A 236 4.80 19.42 -1.12
N LEU A 237 6.05 19.81 -0.84
CA LEU A 237 7.25 19.09 -1.31
C LEU A 237 7.33 17.64 -0.81
N PRO A 238 7.13 17.30 0.47
CA PRO A 238 7.01 15.91 0.92
C PRO A 238 5.93 15.12 0.19
N LEU A 239 4.74 15.72 -0.02
CA LEU A 239 3.62 15.07 -0.70
C LEU A 239 3.93 14.76 -2.18
N ILE A 240 4.85 15.51 -2.79
CA ILE A 240 5.36 15.27 -4.15
C ILE A 240 6.48 14.24 -4.12
N LEU A 241 7.54 14.49 -3.33
CA LEU A 241 8.77 13.69 -3.33
C LEU A 241 8.55 12.24 -2.90
N GLN A 242 7.61 11.97 -2.00
CA GLN A 242 7.33 10.60 -1.54
C GLN A 242 6.73 9.69 -2.63
N ASP A 243 6.11 10.26 -3.68
CA ASP A 243 5.48 9.53 -4.77
C ASP A 243 6.16 9.75 -6.13
N MET A 244 7.09 10.69 -6.21
CA MET A 244 7.88 10.94 -7.40
C MET A 244 8.91 9.80 -7.58
N PRO A 245 9.00 9.17 -8.77
CA PRO A 245 9.99 8.14 -9.01
C PRO A 245 11.42 8.60 -8.73
N ALA A 246 12.26 7.73 -8.20
CA ALA A 246 13.64 8.06 -7.87
C ALA A 246 14.49 8.43 -9.12
N ASP A 247 14.12 7.89 -10.28
CA ASP A 247 14.73 8.15 -11.58
C ASP A 247 14.15 9.36 -12.31
N TRP A 248 13.22 10.12 -11.68
CA TRP A 248 12.65 11.30 -12.34
C TRP A 248 13.70 12.39 -12.53
N PRO A 249 13.94 12.87 -13.76
CA PRO A 249 15.07 13.79 -14.05
C PRO A 249 15.04 15.09 -13.23
N SER A 250 13.86 15.57 -12.89
CA SER A 250 13.69 16.81 -12.12
C SER A 250 13.63 16.59 -10.60
N ARG A 251 13.74 15.37 -10.10
CA ARG A 251 13.69 15.09 -8.66
C ARG A 251 14.72 15.93 -7.86
N PRO A 252 15.97 16.11 -8.31
CA PRO A 252 16.94 16.97 -7.63
C PRO A 252 16.49 18.43 -7.47
N PHE A 253 15.70 18.96 -8.39
CA PHE A 253 15.13 20.32 -8.27
C PHE A 253 14.22 20.45 -7.03
N TYR A 254 13.36 19.48 -6.77
CA TYR A 254 12.45 19.49 -5.62
C TYR A 254 13.20 19.27 -4.30
N GLU A 255 14.21 18.41 -4.32
CA GLU A 255 15.08 18.15 -3.16
C GLU A 255 15.90 19.39 -2.78
N ASP A 256 16.47 20.11 -3.77
CA ASP A 256 17.19 21.38 -3.57
C ASP A 256 16.23 22.48 -3.08
N LEU A 257 15.05 22.59 -3.65
CA LEU A 257 14.03 23.55 -3.23
C LEU A 257 13.64 23.34 -1.77
N LEU A 258 13.43 22.07 -1.33
CA LEU A 258 13.15 21.74 0.06
C LEU A 258 14.27 22.25 0.99
N LYS A 259 15.51 21.96 0.64
CA LYS A 259 16.70 22.36 1.44
C LYS A 259 16.80 23.87 1.56
N ARG A 260 16.69 24.58 0.44
CA ARG A 260 16.80 26.06 0.41
C ARG A 260 15.67 26.73 1.17
N LEU A 261 14.44 26.29 0.97
CA LEU A 261 13.28 26.84 1.65
C LEU A 261 13.33 26.55 3.16
N ALA A 262 13.72 25.34 3.58
CA ALA A 262 13.89 24.99 4.99
C ALA A 262 14.98 25.86 5.66
N ALA A 263 16.11 26.11 4.99
CA ALA A 263 17.18 26.95 5.50
C ALA A 263 16.76 28.43 5.66
N ALA A 264 15.98 28.97 4.72
CA ALA A 264 15.44 30.31 4.80
C ALA A 264 14.40 30.43 5.94
N LEU A 265 13.46 29.49 5.99
CA LEU A 265 12.41 29.47 7.03
C LEU A 265 13.00 29.30 8.45
N LYS A 266 14.01 28.47 8.62
CA LYS A 266 14.69 28.33 9.93
C LYS A 266 15.15 29.67 10.49
N LYS A 267 15.66 30.58 9.65
CA LYS A 267 16.11 31.93 10.07
C LYS A 267 14.95 32.84 10.49
N CYS A 268 13.74 32.55 10.03
CA CYS A 268 12.53 33.34 10.32
C CYS A 268 11.76 32.86 11.56
N GLN A 269 12.24 31.83 12.29
CA GLN A 269 11.56 31.32 13.47
C GLN A 269 11.63 32.32 14.61
N SER A 270 10.49 32.65 15.20
CA SER A 270 10.39 33.56 16.35
C SER A 270 10.86 32.90 17.65
N SER A 271 11.19 33.72 18.66
CA SER A 271 11.71 33.25 19.95
C SER A 271 10.75 32.32 20.70
N ASP A 272 9.44 32.48 20.50
CA ASP A 272 8.37 31.63 21.06
C ASP A 272 8.27 30.25 20.38
N GLY A 273 9.11 29.99 19.39
CA GLY A 273 9.17 28.73 18.65
C GLY A 273 8.23 28.63 17.45
N SER A 274 7.34 29.59 17.27
CA SER A 274 6.43 29.65 16.13
C SER A 274 7.01 30.44 14.94
N TRP A 275 6.36 30.38 13.79
CA TRP A 275 6.51 31.35 12.72
C TRP A 275 5.32 32.29 12.76
N HIS A 276 5.59 33.59 12.95
CA HIS A 276 4.56 34.61 12.91
C HIS A 276 4.06 34.82 11.47
N ALA A 277 2.88 35.43 11.32
CA ALA A 277 2.23 35.55 10.01
C ALA A 277 3.11 36.25 8.97
N SER A 278 3.88 37.28 9.34
CA SER A 278 4.88 37.94 8.49
C SER A 278 6.27 37.39 8.82
N LEU A 279 6.94 36.75 7.86
CA LEU A 279 8.21 36.05 8.11
C LEU A 279 9.40 37.00 8.37
N LEU A 280 9.46 38.16 7.66
CA LEU A 280 10.54 39.14 7.80
C LEU A 280 10.16 40.33 8.69
N ASP A 281 8.92 40.34 9.19
CA ASP A 281 8.39 41.34 10.11
C ASP A 281 7.54 40.65 11.19
N PRO A 282 8.16 39.85 12.07
CA PRO A 282 7.43 39.02 13.03
C PRO A 282 6.77 39.82 14.14
N ASP A 283 7.13 41.09 14.29
CA ASP A 283 6.61 41.96 15.33
C ASP A 283 5.34 42.73 14.92
N GLU A 284 4.89 42.60 13.63
CA GLU A 284 3.71 43.31 13.11
C GLU A 284 2.79 42.41 12.26
N PRO A 285 1.73 41.87 12.82
CA PRO A 285 1.42 41.77 14.27
C PRO A 285 2.25 40.67 14.95
N PRO A 286 2.58 40.84 16.25
CA PRO A 286 3.39 39.90 17.00
C PRO A 286 2.57 38.67 17.43
N LEU A 287 1.95 38.00 16.46
CA LEU A 287 1.04 36.89 16.64
C LEU A 287 1.59 35.60 16.05
N LYS A 288 1.71 34.58 16.91
CA LYS A 288 2.05 33.23 16.41
C LYS A 288 1.00 32.71 15.42
N GLU A 289 1.42 32.09 14.34
CA GLU A 289 0.52 31.54 13.34
C GLU A 289 0.71 30.02 13.25
N MET A 290 -0.26 29.26 13.80
CA MET A 290 -0.09 27.82 13.98
C MET A 290 -0.20 27.01 12.70
N SER A 291 -0.97 27.45 11.70
CA SER A 291 -1.04 26.69 10.45
C SER A 291 0.29 26.75 9.67
N GLY A 292 0.88 27.95 9.52
CA GLY A 292 2.21 28.10 8.91
C GLY A 292 3.28 27.37 9.71
N THR A 293 3.27 27.53 11.04
CA THR A 293 4.22 26.85 11.94
C THR A 293 4.21 25.33 11.73
N LEU A 294 3.04 24.72 11.69
CA LEU A 294 2.90 23.26 11.59
C LEU A 294 3.21 22.72 10.18
N PHE A 295 2.86 23.44 9.12
CA PHE A 295 3.27 23.09 7.76
C PHE A 295 4.78 23.19 7.58
N ILE A 296 5.41 24.24 8.14
CA ILE A 296 6.87 24.41 8.12
C ILE A 296 7.55 23.29 8.91
N MET A 297 7.07 23.02 10.13
CA MET A 297 7.56 21.90 10.94
C MET A 297 7.43 20.57 10.22
N TYR A 298 6.30 20.29 9.59
CA TYR A 298 6.07 19.07 8.83
C TYR A 298 7.12 18.89 7.72
N GLY A 299 7.33 19.93 6.89
CA GLY A 299 8.30 19.86 5.81
C GLY A 299 9.75 19.68 6.28
N MET A 300 10.13 20.39 7.35
CA MET A 300 11.46 20.23 7.96
C MET A 300 11.64 18.82 8.54
N LEU A 301 10.68 18.35 9.32
CA LEU A 301 10.78 17.05 9.99
C LEU A 301 10.77 15.90 9.00
N TRP A 302 9.94 15.98 7.96
CA TRP A 302 9.99 15.01 6.86
C TRP A 302 11.37 15.01 6.18
N GLY A 303 11.93 16.21 5.96
CA GLY A 303 13.30 16.35 5.43
C GLY A 303 14.35 15.68 6.30
N VAL A 304 14.23 15.79 7.64
CA VAL A 304 15.09 15.09 8.61
C VAL A 304 14.87 13.58 8.53
N ASN A 305 13.62 13.11 8.56
CA ASN A 305 13.29 11.69 8.50
C ASN A 305 13.78 11.01 7.22
N GLN A 306 13.87 11.75 6.10
CA GLN A 306 14.37 11.24 4.82
C GLN A 306 15.85 11.49 4.60
N GLY A 307 16.56 12.12 5.54
CA GLY A 307 17.99 12.42 5.44
C GLY A 307 18.33 13.58 4.47
N TYR A 308 17.36 14.38 4.04
CA TYR A 308 17.60 15.58 3.24
C TYR A 308 18.09 16.76 4.07
N LEU A 309 17.72 16.82 5.36
CA LEU A 309 18.10 17.85 6.31
C LEU A 309 18.86 17.20 7.47
N ASP A 310 19.87 17.91 7.98
CA ASP A 310 20.67 17.47 9.11
C ASP A 310 19.85 17.55 10.42
N ALA A 311 19.80 16.43 11.15
CA ALA A 311 19.00 16.34 12.38
C ALA A 311 19.52 17.29 13.48
N ASP A 312 20.85 17.37 13.69
CA ASP A 312 21.43 18.21 14.73
C ASP A 312 21.17 19.70 14.44
N GLU A 313 21.07 20.06 13.16
CA GLU A 313 20.78 21.43 12.74
C GLU A 313 19.30 21.81 12.90
N TYR A 314 18.35 20.92 12.55
CA TYR A 314 16.92 21.28 12.44
C TYR A 314 16.07 20.87 13.64
N LEU A 315 16.43 19.81 14.38
CA LEU A 315 15.65 19.37 15.54
C LEU A 315 15.44 20.45 16.62
N PRO A 316 16.42 21.33 16.96
CA PRO A 316 16.17 22.40 17.92
C PRO A 316 15.01 23.32 17.52
N SER A 317 14.89 23.62 16.22
CA SER A 317 13.79 24.43 15.66
C SER A 317 12.46 23.66 15.70
N ILE A 318 12.47 22.40 15.32
CA ILE A 318 11.31 21.50 15.32
C ILE A 318 10.78 21.30 16.75
N CYS A 319 11.66 21.10 17.73
CA CYS A 319 11.29 20.98 19.15
C CYS A 319 10.52 22.20 19.65
N LYS A 320 11.02 23.41 19.36
CA LYS A 320 10.35 24.66 19.74
C LYS A 320 8.99 24.80 19.07
N ALA A 321 8.91 24.44 17.78
CA ALA A 321 7.65 24.50 17.02
C ALA A 321 6.61 23.54 17.58
N TRP A 322 6.98 22.29 17.89
CA TRP A 322 6.07 21.33 18.50
C TRP A 322 5.56 21.79 19.86
N LYS A 323 6.46 22.34 20.70
CA LYS A 323 6.04 22.91 21.98
C LYS A 323 5.03 24.03 21.79
N ALA A 324 5.31 24.99 20.91
CA ALA A 324 4.42 26.11 20.62
C ALA A 324 3.05 25.64 20.10
N ALA A 325 3.04 24.57 19.29
CA ALA A 325 1.82 23.95 18.79
C ALA A 325 1.01 23.26 19.90
N CYS A 326 1.67 22.49 20.77
CA CYS A 326 0.99 21.85 21.91
C CYS A 326 0.42 22.91 22.87
N ASP A 327 1.16 23.98 23.16
CA ASP A 327 0.69 25.09 23.98
C ASP A 327 -0.53 25.83 23.38
N ALA A 328 -0.76 25.69 22.07
CA ALA A 328 -1.89 26.26 21.35
C ALA A 328 -3.14 25.37 21.33
N VAL A 329 -3.05 24.12 21.81
CA VAL A 329 -4.18 23.18 21.87
C VAL A 329 -4.93 23.35 23.18
N SER A 330 -6.25 23.58 23.14
CA SER A 330 -7.08 23.63 24.32
C SER A 330 -7.23 22.27 25.00
N LYS A 331 -7.76 22.24 26.23
CA LYS A 331 -8.04 21.00 26.97
C LYS A 331 -9.00 20.08 26.22
N GLU A 332 -9.88 20.64 25.43
CA GLU A 332 -10.86 19.90 24.62
C GLU A 332 -10.31 19.45 23.28
N GLY A 333 -9.12 19.92 22.87
CA GLY A 333 -8.45 19.56 21.61
C GLY A 333 -8.54 20.60 20.49
N ALA A 334 -9.08 21.81 20.76
CA ALA A 334 -9.09 22.87 19.77
C ALA A 334 -7.69 23.45 19.55
N LEU A 335 -7.19 23.42 18.31
CA LEU A 335 -5.98 24.13 17.94
C LEU A 335 -6.32 25.60 17.68
N GLY A 336 -5.82 26.48 18.54
CA GLY A 336 -5.97 27.93 18.41
C GLY A 336 -4.87 28.59 17.59
N TRP A 337 -4.92 29.97 17.55
CA TRP A 337 -3.92 30.76 16.82
C TRP A 337 -3.77 30.42 15.34
N VAL A 338 -4.86 29.99 14.71
CA VAL A 338 -4.88 29.70 13.27
C VAL A 338 -5.51 30.91 12.56
N GLN A 339 -4.69 31.65 11.81
CA GLN A 339 -5.19 32.78 11.04
C GLN A 339 -6.33 32.32 10.11
N PRO A 340 -7.50 32.95 10.13
CA PRO A 340 -8.59 32.68 9.18
C PRO A 340 -8.15 32.75 7.72
N ILE A 341 -9.02 32.35 6.78
CA ILE A 341 -8.74 32.43 5.35
C ILE A 341 -8.31 33.87 4.99
N ALA A 342 -7.12 33.98 4.43
CA ALA A 342 -6.49 35.24 4.02
C ALA A 342 -5.50 34.98 2.87
N ASP A 343 -4.91 36.03 2.38
CA ASP A 343 -3.86 36.02 1.34
C ASP A 343 -2.59 36.77 1.78
N LYS A 344 -2.58 37.27 3.02
CA LYS A 344 -1.46 38.03 3.62
C LYS A 344 -1.52 37.96 5.15
N PRO A 345 -0.47 38.39 5.87
CA PRO A 345 -0.52 38.57 7.31
C PRO A 345 -1.71 39.44 7.75
N GLY A 346 -2.33 39.13 8.90
CA GLY A 346 -3.51 39.81 9.41
C GLY A 346 -3.69 39.58 10.91
N HIS A 347 -4.76 40.16 11.49
CA HIS A 347 -5.07 40.03 12.92
C HIS A 347 -5.99 38.84 13.19
N TYR A 348 -5.72 38.11 14.25
CA TYR A 348 -6.47 36.95 14.77
C TYR A 348 -6.10 36.75 16.24
N SER A 349 -6.68 35.74 16.87
CA SER A 349 -6.53 35.49 18.30
C SER A 349 -6.32 34.00 18.61
N GLY A 350 -6.02 33.68 19.85
CA GLY A 350 -5.93 32.30 20.32
C GLY A 350 -7.23 31.49 20.23
N LYS A 351 -8.38 32.15 19.98
CA LYS A 351 -9.67 31.48 19.78
C LYS A 351 -9.96 31.12 18.34
N ASP A 352 -9.18 31.66 17.39
CA ASP A 352 -9.37 31.40 15.97
C ASP A 352 -8.82 30.03 15.61
N THR A 353 -9.69 29.20 15.06
CA THR A 353 -9.42 27.83 14.63
C THR A 353 -9.84 27.65 13.19
N GLU A 354 -9.13 26.83 12.43
CA GLU A 354 -9.51 26.42 11.08
C GLU A 354 -9.12 24.97 10.82
N VAL A 355 -9.92 24.27 10.00
CA VAL A 355 -9.74 22.84 9.71
C VAL A 355 -8.35 22.55 9.12
N TYR A 356 -7.79 23.44 8.29
CA TYR A 356 -6.45 23.27 7.73
C TYR A 356 -5.33 23.35 8.78
N GLY A 357 -5.55 24.09 9.88
CA GLY A 357 -4.62 24.08 11.01
C GLY A 357 -4.57 22.72 11.70
N ALA A 358 -5.76 22.14 11.97
CA ALA A 358 -5.83 20.77 12.48
C ALA A 358 -5.18 19.76 11.51
N GLY A 359 -5.38 19.91 10.19
CA GLY A 359 -4.70 19.11 9.17
C GLY A 359 -3.18 19.20 9.28
N ALA A 360 -2.64 20.42 9.40
CA ALA A 360 -1.20 20.63 9.57
C ALA A 360 -0.65 19.99 10.86
N TYR A 361 -1.44 20.06 11.98
CA TYR A 361 -1.09 19.41 13.24
C TYR A 361 -0.99 17.89 13.08
N LEU A 362 -1.95 17.29 12.41
CA LEU A 362 -1.97 15.85 12.15
C LEU A 362 -0.80 15.42 11.25
N MET A 363 -0.44 16.21 10.23
CA MET A 363 0.73 15.94 9.37
C MET A 363 2.03 16.02 10.17
N ALA A 364 2.26 17.10 10.90
CA ALA A 364 3.47 17.32 11.67
C ALA A 364 3.66 16.29 12.78
N GLY A 365 2.59 15.97 13.53
CA GLY A 365 2.64 14.98 14.61
C GLY A 365 2.81 13.56 14.10
N SER A 366 2.27 13.20 12.91
CA SER A 366 2.49 11.89 12.30
C SER A 366 3.96 11.70 11.89
N GLU A 367 4.61 12.73 11.36
CA GLU A 367 6.05 12.68 11.07
C GLU A 367 6.90 12.66 12.36
N LEU A 368 6.49 13.38 13.41
CA LEU A 368 7.17 13.33 14.70
C LEU A 368 7.10 11.94 15.34
N ARG A 369 5.96 11.26 15.20
CA ARG A 369 5.80 9.89 15.67
C ARG A 369 6.78 8.94 14.97
N LYS A 370 6.98 9.06 13.67
CA LYS A 370 7.97 8.27 12.92
C LYS A 370 9.39 8.53 13.43
N TYR A 371 9.74 9.80 13.63
CA TYR A 371 11.04 10.17 14.18
C TYR A 371 11.32 9.55 15.56
N VAL A 372 10.34 9.62 16.46
CA VAL A 372 10.47 9.06 17.81
C VAL A 372 10.61 7.54 17.77
N ILE A 373 9.83 6.85 16.93
CA ILE A 373 9.95 5.40 16.76
C ILE A 373 11.33 5.02 16.19
N ASP A 374 11.83 5.79 15.22
CA ASP A 374 13.19 5.59 14.67
C ASP A 374 14.26 5.73 15.75
N ARG A 375 14.20 6.80 16.52
CA ARG A 375 15.12 7.11 17.63
C ARG A 375 15.12 6.03 18.70
N ASP A 376 13.92 5.56 19.08
CA ASP A 376 13.74 4.62 20.20
C ASP A 376 14.09 3.17 19.82
N HIS A 377 14.31 2.88 18.53
CA HIS A 377 14.69 1.56 18.02
C HIS A 377 16.03 1.63 17.22
N PRO A 378 17.16 1.95 17.87
CA PRO A 378 18.44 2.12 17.17
C PRO A 378 19.01 0.81 16.58
N GLN A 379 18.54 -0.34 17.06
CA GLN A 379 18.97 -1.68 16.61
C GLN A 379 18.03 -2.28 15.52
N LYS A 380 17.08 -1.50 15.02
CA LYS A 380 16.18 -1.95 13.95
C LYS A 380 16.93 -2.43 12.72
N LYS A 381 16.39 -3.45 12.05
CA LYS A 381 16.85 -3.84 10.71
C LYS A 381 15.98 -3.16 9.67
N THR A 382 16.59 -2.63 8.62
CA THR A 382 15.84 -1.99 7.52
C THR A 382 15.72 -2.95 6.35
N VAL A 383 14.49 -3.19 5.92
CA VAL A 383 14.13 -3.95 4.73
C VAL A 383 13.75 -2.95 3.64
N THR A 384 14.61 -2.81 2.64
CA THR A 384 14.33 -1.96 1.47
C THR A 384 13.74 -2.82 0.36
N VAL A 385 12.55 -2.47 -0.10
CA VAL A 385 11.81 -3.19 -1.14
C VAL A 385 11.60 -2.28 -2.34
N THR A 386 12.03 -2.74 -3.52
CA THR A 386 11.86 -2.03 -4.79
C THR A 386 10.85 -2.76 -5.68
N ASN A 387 9.85 -2.02 -6.19
CA ASN A 387 9.00 -2.48 -7.27
C ASN A 387 9.66 -2.13 -8.61
N PRO A 388 10.16 -3.11 -9.39
CA PRO A 388 10.83 -2.82 -10.67
C PRO A 388 9.84 -2.50 -11.80
N LEU A 389 8.53 -2.72 -11.58
CA LEU A 389 7.51 -2.50 -12.60
C LEU A 389 6.93 -1.08 -12.57
N GLY A 390 6.61 -0.56 -13.74
CA GLY A 390 5.88 0.69 -13.93
C GLY A 390 4.38 0.58 -13.63
N ARG A 391 3.97 -0.28 -12.69
CA ARG A 391 2.58 -0.49 -12.29
C ARG A 391 2.40 -0.68 -10.78
N PHE A 392 1.19 -0.40 -10.32
CA PHE A 392 0.76 -0.63 -8.95
C PHE A 392 0.62 -2.14 -8.65
N ARG A 393 1.15 -2.57 -7.51
CA ARG A 393 1.11 -3.96 -7.02
C ARG A 393 0.43 -3.99 -5.64
N PRO A 394 -0.86 -4.34 -5.57
CA PRO A 394 -1.59 -4.44 -4.31
C PRO A 394 -1.23 -5.73 -3.55
N ALA A 395 -1.23 -5.66 -2.22
CA ALA A 395 -1.13 -6.80 -1.30
C ALA A 395 0.01 -7.79 -1.66
N GLU A 396 1.19 -7.28 -2.03
CA GLU A 396 2.34 -8.13 -2.37
C GLU A 396 3.05 -8.61 -1.11
N THR A 397 3.29 -9.90 -1.04
CA THR A 397 4.02 -10.52 0.07
C THR A 397 5.52 -10.34 -0.10
N VAL A 398 6.14 -9.85 0.96
CA VAL A 398 7.59 -9.71 1.10
C VAL A 398 8.07 -10.82 2.02
N SER A 399 9.07 -11.59 1.56
CA SER A 399 9.72 -12.65 2.33
C SER A 399 11.12 -12.19 2.71
N VAL A 400 11.42 -12.29 3.99
CA VAL A 400 12.73 -11.94 4.56
C VAL A 400 13.28 -13.16 5.28
N PRO A 401 14.49 -13.64 4.97
CA PRO A 401 15.11 -14.72 5.72
C PRO A 401 15.16 -14.40 7.21
N TRP A 402 14.70 -15.33 8.04
CA TRP A 402 14.72 -15.23 9.48
C TRP A 402 15.71 -16.25 10.05
N PRO A 403 16.69 -15.84 10.89
CA PRO A 403 17.69 -16.78 11.40
C PRO A 403 17.03 -17.88 12.23
N SER A 404 17.22 -19.14 11.83
CA SER A 404 16.80 -20.31 12.61
C SER A 404 17.48 -20.29 13.98
N GLY A 405 16.69 -20.45 15.03
CA GLY A 405 17.17 -20.40 16.41
C GLY A 405 17.38 -19.01 17.00
N GLY A 406 16.95 -17.95 16.31
CA GLY A 406 16.87 -16.61 16.90
C GLY A 406 15.90 -16.63 18.07
N SER A 407 16.41 -16.39 19.28
CA SER A 407 15.62 -16.29 20.52
C SER A 407 14.82 -15.00 20.61
N GLY A 408 14.54 -14.34 19.47
CA GLY A 408 13.68 -13.19 19.40
C GLY A 408 12.27 -13.61 19.81
N ASP A 409 11.81 -13.12 20.95
CA ASP A 409 10.44 -13.30 21.39
C ASP A 409 9.50 -12.82 20.28
N ALA A 410 8.77 -13.74 19.65
CA ALA A 410 7.79 -13.41 18.62
C ALA A 410 6.78 -12.35 19.11
N ALA A 411 6.53 -12.28 20.42
CA ALA A 411 5.63 -11.32 21.04
C ALA A 411 6.08 -9.85 20.91
N GLY A 412 7.40 -9.59 20.88
CA GLY A 412 7.97 -8.23 20.72
C GLY A 412 8.37 -7.87 19.29
N LEU A 413 8.18 -8.80 18.32
CA LEU A 413 8.51 -8.54 16.92
C LEU A 413 7.44 -7.65 16.28
N ARG A 414 7.88 -6.60 15.58
CA ARG A 414 7.00 -5.72 14.78
C ARG A 414 7.63 -5.42 13.43
N VAL A 415 6.82 -5.41 12.39
CA VAL A 415 7.19 -4.86 11.09
C VAL A 415 6.54 -3.49 10.95
N PHE A 416 7.37 -2.47 10.85
CA PHE A 416 6.92 -1.08 10.78
C PHE A 416 7.05 -0.54 9.34
N ASP A 417 5.94 -0.15 8.77
CA ASP A 417 5.87 0.53 7.47
C ASP A 417 6.27 1.99 7.65
N VAL A 418 7.49 2.34 7.24
CA VAL A 418 8.06 3.67 7.42
C VAL A 418 7.27 4.75 6.69
N ARG A 419 6.75 4.43 5.50
CA ARG A 419 5.95 5.39 4.71
C ARG A 419 4.70 5.83 5.46
N HIS A 420 3.92 4.86 5.95
CA HIS A 420 2.64 5.14 6.61
C HIS A 420 2.77 5.35 8.12
N GLY A 421 3.93 5.05 8.70
CA GLY A 421 4.19 5.24 10.12
C GLY A 421 3.42 4.26 11.01
N ARG A 422 3.19 3.02 10.57
CA ARG A 422 2.37 2.03 11.28
C ARG A 422 3.03 0.65 11.36
N VAL A 423 2.66 -0.10 12.39
CA VAL A 423 2.91 -1.54 12.42
C VAL A 423 1.96 -2.22 11.44
N ILE A 424 2.47 -3.16 10.65
CA ILE A 424 1.68 -3.93 9.67
C ILE A 424 1.62 -5.40 10.05
N PRO A 425 0.56 -6.13 9.60
CA PRO A 425 0.46 -7.57 9.79
C PRO A 425 1.69 -8.28 9.24
N HIS A 426 2.22 -9.21 10.04
CA HIS A 426 3.38 -10.01 9.69
C HIS A 426 3.24 -11.41 10.30
N GLN A 427 4.06 -12.32 9.84
CA GLN A 427 3.99 -13.73 10.22
C GLN A 427 5.38 -14.35 10.13
N LEU A 428 5.77 -15.09 11.15
CA LEU A 428 6.90 -16.01 11.09
C LEU A 428 6.43 -17.35 10.53
N ALA A 429 7.17 -17.90 9.60
CA ALA A 429 6.80 -19.11 8.86
C ALA A 429 7.98 -20.11 8.81
N ASP A 430 7.64 -21.39 8.89
CA ASP A 430 8.48 -22.52 8.53
C ASP A 430 8.20 -22.86 7.06
N THR A 431 8.98 -22.26 6.16
CA THR A 431 8.71 -22.37 4.72
C THR A 431 9.30 -23.63 4.08
N ASP A 432 10.23 -24.32 4.74
CA ASP A 432 10.79 -25.58 4.26
C ASP A 432 10.13 -26.81 4.90
N GLY A 433 9.41 -26.64 6.01
CA GLY A 433 8.61 -27.67 6.68
C GLY A 433 9.43 -28.56 7.61
N ASP A 434 10.57 -28.08 8.09
CA ASP A 434 11.47 -28.80 9.00
C ASP A 434 11.08 -28.68 10.49
N GLY A 435 10.10 -27.84 10.80
CA GLY A 435 9.62 -27.55 12.16
C GLY A 435 10.28 -26.34 12.78
N THR A 436 11.15 -25.63 12.04
CA THR A 436 11.86 -24.44 12.51
C THR A 436 11.45 -23.23 11.68
N THR A 437 11.16 -22.10 12.31
CA THR A 437 10.85 -20.85 11.61
C THR A 437 12.09 -20.31 10.87
N ASP A 438 11.97 -20.06 9.60
CA ASP A 438 13.06 -19.64 8.71
C ASP A 438 12.77 -18.32 7.96
N THR A 439 11.53 -17.84 7.97
CA THR A 439 11.11 -16.71 7.15
C THR A 439 10.15 -15.79 7.92
N LEU A 440 10.41 -14.47 7.80
CA LEU A 440 9.46 -13.42 8.17
C LEU A 440 8.69 -12.97 6.92
N LEU A 441 7.37 -13.07 6.98
CA LEU A 441 6.45 -12.65 5.92
C LEU A 441 5.70 -11.39 6.35
N PHE A 442 5.54 -10.43 5.44
CA PHE A 442 4.64 -9.29 5.60
C PHE A 442 4.11 -8.82 4.25
N GLN A 443 3.05 -8.01 4.25
CA GLN A 443 2.44 -7.52 3.01
C GLN A 443 2.36 -6.00 2.97
N SER A 444 2.50 -5.46 1.75
CA SER A 444 2.24 -4.05 1.47
C SER A 444 1.85 -3.81 0.02
N ASN A 445 1.34 -2.59 -0.23
CA ASN A 445 1.07 -2.10 -1.57
C ASN A 445 2.31 -1.40 -2.12
N PHE A 446 2.68 -1.67 -3.38
CA PHE A 446 3.84 -1.05 -4.01
C PHE A 446 3.45 -0.26 -5.25
N ARG A 447 3.78 1.02 -5.26
CA ARG A 447 3.55 1.93 -6.39
C ARG A 447 4.56 1.70 -7.52
N PRO A 448 4.26 2.10 -8.77
CA PRO A 448 5.16 1.98 -9.91
C PRO A 448 6.55 2.54 -9.64
N GLY A 449 7.59 1.74 -9.85
CA GLY A 449 8.99 2.17 -9.78
C GLY A 449 9.45 2.69 -8.42
N THR A 450 8.69 2.44 -7.34
CA THR A 450 9.03 3.00 -6.01
C THR A 450 9.91 2.08 -5.19
N VAL A 451 10.69 2.71 -4.32
CA VAL A 451 11.47 2.08 -3.25
C VAL A 451 10.77 2.38 -1.93
N ARG A 452 10.60 1.37 -1.08
CA ARG A 452 9.99 1.50 0.24
C ARG A 452 10.83 0.84 1.30
N ASP A 453 10.95 1.49 2.46
CA ASP A 453 11.62 0.94 3.62
C ASP A 453 10.59 0.46 4.66
N PHE A 454 10.93 -0.65 5.27
CA PHE A 454 10.25 -1.25 6.42
C PHE A 454 11.28 -1.51 7.51
N TRP A 455 10.89 -1.28 8.76
CA TRP A 455 11.75 -1.63 9.88
C TRP A 455 11.27 -2.91 10.56
N ILE A 456 12.20 -3.81 10.81
CA ILE A 456 11.99 -4.94 11.71
C ILE A 456 12.43 -4.47 13.10
N LEU A 457 11.48 -4.40 14.02
CA LEU A 457 11.67 -3.97 15.40
C LEU A 457 11.56 -5.18 16.30
N GLU A 458 12.64 -5.52 16.98
CA GLU A 458 12.66 -6.59 17.98
C GLU A 458 12.48 -5.97 19.38
N ASN A 459 11.81 -6.68 20.29
CA ASN A 459 11.50 -6.20 21.66
C ASN A 459 10.77 -4.85 21.69
N SER A 460 9.91 -4.60 20.70
CA SER A 460 9.16 -3.36 20.58
C SER A 460 7.96 -3.34 21.52
N CYS A 461 7.72 -2.20 22.16
CA CYS A 461 6.52 -1.92 22.96
C CYS A 461 5.36 -1.37 22.12
N LEU A 462 5.52 -1.25 20.80
CA LEU A 462 4.43 -0.82 19.92
C LEU A 462 3.32 -1.87 19.91
N GLY A 463 2.07 -1.39 19.81
CA GLY A 463 0.91 -2.26 19.65
C GLY A 463 1.03 -3.17 18.43
N GLU A 464 0.34 -4.29 18.46
CA GLU A 464 0.23 -5.18 17.30
C GLU A 464 -0.61 -4.53 16.20
N ALA A 465 -0.32 -4.88 14.94
CA ALA A 465 -1.19 -4.51 13.85
C ALA A 465 -2.55 -5.20 14.02
N PRO A 466 -3.67 -4.50 13.78
CA PRO A 466 -4.94 -5.18 13.64
C PRO A 466 -4.82 -6.24 12.54
N SER A 467 -4.97 -7.50 12.88
CA SER A 467 -4.89 -8.61 11.94
C SER A 467 -5.94 -9.66 12.25
N ALA A 468 -6.41 -10.35 11.22
CA ALA A 468 -7.22 -11.54 11.34
C ALA A 468 -6.50 -12.67 10.57
N ASP A 469 -6.55 -13.88 11.10
CA ASP A 469 -6.06 -15.05 10.39
C ASP A 469 -7.01 -15.39 9.24
N VAL A 470 -6.80 -14.72 8.12
CA VAL A 470 -7.62 -14.87 6.92
C VAL A 470 -7.12 -15.96 5.99
N CYS A 471 -5.83 -16.34 6.13
CA CYS A 471 -5.22 -17.41 5.36
C CYS A 471 -5.25 -18.70 6.18
N PHE A 472 -6.04 -19.66 5.71
CA PHE A 472 -6.38 -20.84 6.47
C PHE A 472 -6.37 -22.10 5.61
N SER A 473 -5.84 -23.20 6.13
CA SER A 473 -5.88 -24.52 5.51
C SER A 473 -6.02 -25.62 6.56
N ARG A 474 -6.73 -26.69 6.22
CA ARG A 474 -6.84 -27.86 7.08
C ARG A 474 -7.29 -29.12 6.33
N PRO A 475 -6.99 -30.32 6.87
CA PRO A 475 -7.71 -31.54 6.50
C PRO A 475 -9.17 -31.47 6.98
N VAL A 476 -10.07 -32.13 6.26
CA VAL A 476 -11.52 -32.15 6.50
C VAL A 476 -12.01 -33.59 6.62
N PRO A 477 -11.71 -34.29 7.72
CA PRO A 477 -12.08 -35.68 7.92
C PRO A 477 -13.60 -35.89 7.93
N GLU A 478 -14.36 -34.86 8.36
CA GLU A 478 -15.82 -34.88 8.37
C GLU A 478 -16.46 -34.90 6.98
N ARG A 479 -15.66 -34.63 5.92
CA ARG A 479 -16.10 -34.72 4.51
C ARG A 479 -15.13 -35.62 3.74
N LEU A 480 -15.13 -36.92 4.05
CA LEU A 480 -14.41 -37.96 3.31
C LEU A 480 -12.90 -37.63 3.12
N ASP A 481 -12.28 -37.06 4.17
CA ASP A 481 -10.89 -36.68 4.22
C ASP A 481 -10.48 -35.64 3.14
N ASP A 482 -11.38 -34.70 2.77
CA ASP A 482 -10.96 -33.59 1.90
C ASP A 482 -9.84 -32.77 2.54
N PHE A 483 -9.13 -31.98 1.75
CA PHE A 483 -8.24 -30.91 2.22
C PHE A 483 -8.68 -29.59 1.60
N ALA A 484 -8.89 -28.57 2.43
CA ALA A 484 -9.40 -27.28 1.98
C ALA A 484 -8.52 -26.13 2.46
N TRP A 485 -8.42 -25.07 1.67
CA TRP A 485 -7.69 -23.84 1.99
C TRP A 485 -8.38 -22.61 1.42
N GLU A 486 -8.16 -21.49 2.08
CA GLU A 486 -8.75 -20.21 1.72
C GLU A 486 -7.93 -19.03 2.21
N ASN A 487 -8.23 -17.87 1.63
CA ASN A 487 -7.90 -16.56 2.18
C ASN A 487 -9.17 -15.70 2.25
N ASP A 488 -9.02 -14.38 2.37
CA ASP A 488 -10.12 -13.42 2.37
C ASP A 488 -10.88 -13.31 1.03
N LEU A 489 -10.34 -13.81 -0.10
CA LEU A 489 -10.89 -13.64 -1.45
C LEU A 489 -11.36 -14.92 -2.13
N THR A 490 -10.77 -16.07 -1.83
CA THR A 490 -11.01 -17.33 -2.55
C THR A 490 -10.89 -18.53 -1.62
N ALA A 491 -11.51 -19.64 -2.00
CA ALA A 491 -11.38 -20.92 -1.32
C ALA A 491 -11.29 -22.07 -2.31
N HIS A 492 -10.64 -23.15 -1.89
CA HIS A 492 -10.34 -24.29 -2.72
C HIS A 492 -10.40 -25.57 -1.92
N ARG A 493 -10.53 -26.72 -2.61
CA ARG A 493 -10.34 -28.05 -2.01
C ARG A 493 -9.70 -29.04 -2.99
N ILE A 494 -9.16 -30.09 -2.41
CA ILE A 494 -8.75 -31.32 -3.11
C ILE A 494 -9.37 -32.52 -2.40
N TYR A 495 -9.65 -33.57 -3.18
CA TYR A 495 -10.40 -34.73 -2.71
C TYR A 495 -9.53 -35.70 -1.92
N GLY A 496 -10.03 -36.10 -0.77
CA GLY A 496 -9.39 -37.02 0.14
C GLY A 496 -9.44 -38.50 -0.28
N PRO A 497 -8.67 -39.35 0.38
CA PRO A 497 -8.63 -40.79 0.06
C PRO A 497 -9.98 -41.49 0.30
N ALA A 498 -10.80 -41.04 1.24
CA ALA A 498 -12.10 -41.63 1.49
C ALA A 498 -13.12 -41.34 0.38
N VAL A 499 -12.96 -40.22 -0.37
CA VAL A 499 -13.82 -39.91 -1.52
C VAL A 499 -13.72 -40.99 -2.62
N ALA A 500 -12.53 -41.60 -2.79
CA ALA A 500 -12.32 -42.64 -3.78
C ALA A 500 -12.98 -44.00 -3.44
N ARG A 501 -13.44 -44.20 -2.20
CA ARG A 501 -14.14 -45.44 -1.81
C ARG A 501 -15.49 -45.52 -2.52
N PRO A 502 -15.96 -46.72 -2.85
CA PRO A 502 -17.32 -46.89 -3.38
C PRO A 502 -18.39 -46.43 -2.37
N ALA A 503 -19.56 -46.05 -2.88
CA ALA A 503 -20.71 -45.79 -2.02
C ALA A 503 -21.09 -47.07 -1.23
N PRO A 504 -21.52 -46.97 0.03
CA PRO A 504 -21.86 -45.73 0.78
C PRO A 504 -20.67 -45.08 1.53
N GLU A 505 -19.49 -45.72 1.60
CA GLU A 505 -18.34 -45.23 2.37
C GLU A 505 -17.61 -44.05 1.71
N GLY A 506 -17.90 -43.80 0.44
CA GLY A 506 -17.33 -42.72 -0.34
C GLY A 506 -18.21 -42.39 -1.54
N GLU A 507 -17.64 -41.72 -2.53
CA GLU A 507 -18.33 -41.29 -3.76
C GLU A 507 -17.84 -42.01 -5.03
N GLY A 508 -16.85 -42.87 -4.89
CA GLY A 508 -16.20 -43.56 -6.02
C GLY A 508 -15.39 -42.62 -6.92
N LEU A 509 -15.12 -41.37 -6.48
CA LEU A 509 -14.41 -40.38 -7.27
C LEU A 509 -12.89 -40.47 -7.06
N VAL A 510 -12.17 -40.88 -8.08
CA VAL A 510 -10.71 -40.83 -8.15
C VAL A 510 -10.28 -39.59 -8.90
N SER A 511 -9.74 -38.61 -8.19
CA SER A 511 -9.34 -37.34 -8.77
C SER A 511 -8.25 -36.64 -7.96
N SER A 512 -7.20 -36.16 -8.64
CA SER A 512 -6.21 -35.22 -8.10
C SER A 512 -6.40 -33.80 -8.66
N GLY A 513 -7.59 -33.52 -9.16
CA GLY A 513 -8.00 -32.18 -9.60
C GLY A 513 -8.25 -31.21 -8.44
N THR A 514 -8.14 -29.93 -8.70
CA THR A 514 -8.39 -28.89 -7.73
C THR A 514 -9.75 -28.26 -7.95
N ASP A 515 -10.54 -28.21 -6.90
CA ASP A 515 -11.84 -27.58 -6.84
C ASP A 515 -11.75 -26.11 -6.41
N VAL A 516 -12.72 -25.31 -6.85
CA VAL A 516 -12.77 -23.87 -6.63
C VAL A 516 -14.11 -23.48 -6.04
N TRP A 517 -14.09 -22.77 -4.94
CA TRP A 517 -15.29 -22.25 -4.29
C TRP A 517 -15.45 -20.76 -4.55
N SER A 518 -16.66 -20.36 -4.91
CA SER A 518 -17.08 -18.97 -5.04
C SER A 518 -17.37 -18.40 -3.68
N LYS A 519 -16.61 -17.39 -3.26
CA LYS A 519 -16.71 -16.82 -1.92
C LYS A 519 -16.77 -15.30 -1.97
N ARG A 520 -17.52 -14.69 -1.03
CA ARG A 520 -17.46 -13.25 -0.78
C ARG A 520 -16.23 -12.90 0.04
N ALA A 521 -15.64 -11.72 -0.25
CA ALA A 521 -14.49 -11.21 0.49
C ALA A 521 -14.77 -11.13 2.01
N GLY A 522 -13.77 -11.43 2.80
CA GLY A 522 -13.79 -11.33 4.26
C GLY A 522 -13.41 -12.61 4.98
N ALA A 523 -13.99 -12.84 6.16
CA ALA A 523 -13.62 -13.92 7.06
C ALA A 523 -13.70 -15.32 6.44
N PRO A 524 -12.91 -16.28 6.93
CA PRO A 524 -12.90 -17.68 6.48
C PRO A 524 -14.28 -18.33 6.46
N VAL A 525 -14.55 -19.20 5.49
CA VAL A 525 -15.85 -19.87 5.27
C VAL A 525 -15.77 -21.40 5.35
N ILE A 526 -14.59 -22.00 5.23
CA ILE A 526 -14.41 -23.46 5.17
C ILE A 526 -15.14 -24.16 6.32
N ASN A 527 -14.90 -23.76 7.55
CA ASN A 527 -15.53 -24.38 8.72
C ASN A 527 -17.05 -24.17 8.76
N GLU A 528 -17.54 -23.00 8.31
CA GLU A 528 -18.96 -22.70 8.24
C GLU A 528 -19.64 -23.59 7.20
N PHE A 529 -19.04 -23.71 6.00
CA PHE A 529 -19.60 -24.47 4.89
C PHE A 529 -19.68 -25.96 5.20
N TYR A 530 -18.62 -26.54 5.70
CA TYR A 530 -18.61 -27.97 6.07
C TYR A 530 -19.56 -28.27 7.24
N LYS A 531 -19.63 -27.40 8.24
CA LYS A 531 -20.58 -27.56 9.35
C LYS A 531 -22.03 -27.50 8.89
N ARG A 532 -22.34 -26.66 7.89
CA ARG A 532 -23.69 -26.51 7.33
C ARG A 532 -24.07 -27.69 6.44
N GLY A 533 -23.12 -28.23 5.70
CA GLY A 533 -23.33 -29.32 4.74
C GLY A 533 -24.00 -28.93 3.42
N ASP A 534 -24.83 -27.89 3.36
CA ASP A 534 -25.47 -27.35 2.14
C ASP A 534 -24.66 -26.18 1.58
N TYR A 535 -23.42 -26.41 1.20
CA TYR A 535 -22.52 -25.40 0.65
C TYR A 535 -22.63 -25.24 -0.86
N HIS A 536 -23.51 -26.00 -1.52
CA HIS A 536 -23.82 -25.81 -2.94
C HIS A 536 -24.88 -24.71 -3.20
N ARG A 537 -25.37 -24.06 -2.14
CA ARG A 537 -26.24 -22.89 -2.20
C ARG A 537 -25.59 -21.67 -1.60
N ASP A 538 -25.83 -20.49 -2.20
CA ASP A 538 -25.38 -19.23 -1.63
C ASP A 538 -26.26 -18.81 -0.43
N HIS A 539 -25.71 -18.92 0.75
CA HIS A 539 -26.31 -18.45 2.00
C HIS A 539 -25.79 -17.06 2.43
N GLY A 540 -25.36 -16.22 1.47
CA GLY A 540 -24.84 -14.89 1.73
C GLY A 540 -23.30 -14.81 1.91
N ARG A 541 -22.61 -15.98 1.89
CA ARG A 541 -21.15 -16.05 2.04
C ARG A 541 -20.46 -16.59 0.80
N GLY A 542 -21.19 -17.25 -0.10
CA GLY A 542 -20.70 -17.91 -1.28
C GLY A 542 -21.23 -19.32 -1.42
N LEU A 543 -20.69 -20.08 -2.36
CA LEU A 543 -21.10 -21.46 -2.64
C LEU A 543 -20.03 -22.23 -3.42
N ASP A 544 -20.17 -23.55 -3.41
CA ASP A 544 -19.51 -24.45 -4.35
C ASP A 544 -20.40 -24.65 -5.59
N MET A 545 -20.01 -24.06 -6.72
CA MET A 545 -20.71 -24.26 -8.00
C MET A 545 -19.80 -24.84 -9.09
N TYR A 546 -18.50 -24.98 -8.83
CA TYR A 546 -17.57 -25.62 -9.75
C TYR A 546 -17.65 -27.13 -9.63
N ASN A 547 -17.42 -27.86 -10.70
CA ASN A 547 -17.47 -29.32 -10.68
C ASN A 547 -16.23 -29.87 -11.39
N VAL A 548 -15.36 -30.52 -10.64
CA VAL A 548 -14.11 -31.10 -11.12
C VAL A 548 -14.36 -32.45 -11.81
N GLY A 549 -15.14 -33.33 -11.15
CA GLY A 549 -15.28 -34.72 -11.61
C GLY A 549 -13.94 -35.43 -11.80
N PRO A 550 -13.82 -36.30 -12.82
CA PRO A 550 -12.53 -36.96 -13.12
C PRO A 550 -11.53 -36.05 -13.83
N GLY A 551 -11.88 -34.77 -14.10
CA GLY A 551 -11.01 -33.76 -14.72
C GLY A 551 -9.86 -33.29 -13.80
N ARG A 552 -9.17 -32.25 -14.27
CA ARG A 552 -8.07 -31.63 -13.49
C ARG A 552 -8.52 -30.41 -12.68
N GLY A 553 -9.77 -29.99 -12.85
CA GLY A 553 -10.27 -28.79 -12.24
C GLY A 553 -9.45 -27.56 -12.65
N CYS A 554 -9.01 -26.76 -11.67
CA CYS A 554 -8.15 -25.61 -11.88
C CYS A 554 -6.73 -25.91 -11.38
N GLY A 555 -5.78 -26.24 -12.29
CA GLY A 555 -4.37 -26.41 -11.93
C GLY A 555 -3.93 -27.82 -11.48
N GLY A 556 -4.75 -28.86 -11.65
CA GLY A 556 -4.32 -30.25 -11.46
C GLY A 556 -3.31 -30.67 -12.55
N ILE A 557 -2.42 -31.63 -12.22
CA ILE A 557 -1.40 -32.09 -13.17
C ILE A 557 -1.73 -33.44 -13.80
N ALA A 558 -1.07 -33.71 -14.96
CA ALA A 558 -0.93 -35.04 -15.57
C ALA A 558 0.52 -35.24 -16.05
N VAL A 559 0.96 -36.48 -16.06
CA VAL A 559 2.24 -36.87 -16.72
C VAL A 559 1.93 -37.53 -18.03
N PHE A 560 2.55 -37.07 -19.10
CA PHE A 560 2.28 -37.53 -20.48
C PHE A 560 3.29 -38.56 -20.92
N ARG A 561 2.79 -39.68 -21.46
CA ARG A 561 3.57 -40.68 -22.14
C ARG A 561 2.85 -41.14 -23.40
N ASP A 562 3.56 -41.22 -24.50
CA ASP A 562 3.01 -41.59 -25.81
C ASP A 562 1.73 -40.82 -26.20
N GLY A 563 1.74 -39.51 -25.85
CA GLY A 563 0.63 -38.60 -26.10
C GLY A 563 -0.58 -38.76 -25.15
N LYS A 564 -0.55 -39.71 -24.23
CA LYS A 564 -1.66 -39.96 -23.26
C LYS A 564 -1.34 -39.39 -21.89
N PRO A 565 -2.33 -38.73 -21.23
CA PRO A 565 -2.19 -38.26 -19.85
C PRO A 565 -2.33 -39.45 -18.88
N HIS A 566 -1.46 -39.48 -17.90
CA HIS A 566 -1.52 -40.36 -16.74
C HIS A 566 -1.62 -39.51 -15.49
N VAL A 567 -2.59 -39.77 -14.64
CA VAL A 567 -2.92 -38.95 -13.45
C VAL A 567 -2.77 -39.80 -12.19
N SER A 568 -2.45 -39.12 -11.07
CA SER A 568 -2.45 -39.76 -9.76
C SER A 568 -3.90 -39.99 -9.28
N GLY A 569 -4.05 -40.82 -8.27
CA GLY A 569 -5.28 -40.91 -7.46
C GLY A 569 -5.43 -39.71 -6.53
N ASN A 570 -6.38 -39.86 -5.57
CA ASN A 570 -6.53 -38.92 -4.47
C ASN A 570 -5.24 -38.86 -3.63
N TRP A 571 -5.04 -37.79 -2.88
CA TRP A 571 -3.82 -37.66 -2.07
C TRP A 571 -3.67 -38.78 -1.02
N ALA A 572 -2.45 -39.11 -0.68
CA ALA A 572 -2.12 -40.14 0.32
C ALA A 572 -1.89 -39.57 1.73
N SER A 573 -1.29 -38.39 1.80
CA SER A 573 -1.13 -37.63 3.04
C SER A 573 -1.14 -36.14 2.76
N ALA A 574 -1.63 -35.35 3.72
CA ALA A 574 -1.62 -33.91 3.65
C ALA A 574 -1.42 -33.32 5.05
N ARG A 575 -0.69 -32.19 5.12
CA ARG A 575 -0.46 -31.47 6.38
C ARG A 575 -0.42 -29.96 6.14
N THR A 576 -1.05 -29.21 7.02
CA THR A 576 -0.83 -27.76 7.11
C THR A 576 0.58 -27.51 7.64
N LEU A 577 1.33 -26.65 6.99
CA LEU A 577 2.63 -26.17 7.46
C LEU A 577 2.42 -24.98 8.40
N TYR A 578 1.65 -23.98 7.95
CA TYR A 578 1.26 -22.83 8.75
C TYR A 578 -0.01 -22.17 8.21
N ASN A 579 -0.70 -21.44 9.08
CA ASN A 579 -1.80 -20.52 8.81
C ASN A 579 -1.45 -19.15 9.40
N GLY A 580 -2.10 -18.08 8.98
CA GLY A 580 -1.89 -16.77 9.58
C GLY A 580 -2.49 -15.59 8.81
N PRO A 581 -2.14 -14.37 9.19
CA PRO A 581 -2.70 -13.17 8.61
C PRO A 581 -2.14 -12.85 7.22
N VAL A 582 -0.97 -13.39 6.87
CA VAL A 582 -0.26 -13.07 5.61
C VAL A 582 -0.38 -14.18 4.59
N GLN A 583 -0.17 -15.43 5.02
CA GLN A 583 -0.11 -16.58 4.11
C GLN A 583 -0.53 -17.86 4.83
N THR A 584 -1.13 -18.80 4.10
CA THR A 584 -1.22 -20.22 4.49
C THR A 584 -0.37 -21.07 3.57
N ALA A 585 0.21 -22.14 4.12
CA ALA A 585 0.91 -23.16 3.36
C ALA A 585 0.59 -24.56 3.86
N PHE A 586 0.57 -25.49 2.91
CA PHE A 586 0.37 -26.91 3.19
C PHE A 586 1.13 -27.80 2.19
N GLU A 587 1.35 -29.03 2.59
CA GLU A 587 2.01 -30.04 1.79
C GLU A 587 1.10 -31.23 1.58
N VAL A 588 1.09 -31.74 0.35
CA VAL A 588 0.31 -32.91 -0.08
C VAL A 588 1.22 -33.90 -0.79
N VAL A 589 1.07 -35.19 -0.44
CA VAL A 589 1.79 -36.27 -1.10
C VAL A 589 0.81 -37.16 -1.84
N TYR A 590 1.11 -37.44 -3.11
CA TYR A 590 0.40 -38.40 -3.93
C TYR A 590 1.21 -39.69 -4.05
N ALA A 591 0.54 -40.82 -3.81
CA ALA A 591 1.17 -42.15 -3.90
C ALA A 591 1.68 -42.44 -5.31
N PRO A 592 2.72 -43.27 -5.46
CA PRO A 592 3.25 -43.61 -6.76
C PRO A 592 2.22 -44.23 -7.72
N TRP A 593 2.04 -43.65 -8.91
CA TRP A 593 1.18 -44.15 -9.97
C TRP A 593 2.01 -44.60 -11.20
N ASP A 594 1.48 -45.55 -11.96
CA ASP A 594 2.11 -46.10 -13.16
C ASP A 594 1.76 -45.25 -14.38
N ILE A 595 2.75 -44.94 -15.21
CA ILE A 595 2.57 -44.19 -16.47
C ILE A 595 2.92 -45.08 -17.68
N GLY A 596 3.05 -46.38 -17.48
CA GLY A 596 3.41 -47.35 -18.50
C GLY A 596 4.93 -47.56 -18.68
N GLY A 597 5.34 -48.63 -19.36
CA GLY A 597 6.73 -48.94 -19.69
C GLY A 597 7.65 -49.10 -18.49
N GLY A 598 7.14 -49.51 -17.33
CA GLY A 598 7.91 -49.67 -16.09
C GLY A 598 8.26 -48.35 -15.39
N VAL A 599 7.66 -47.24 -15.80
CA VAL A 599 7.89 -45.91 -15.17
C VAL A 599 6.79 -45.59 -14.18
N ARG A 600 7.19 -45.28 -12.96
CA ARG A 600 6.29 -44.83 -11.87
C ARG A 600 6.66 -43.44 -11.38
N VAL A 601 5.65 -42.64 -11.08
CA VAL A 601 5.78 -41.25 -10.62
C VAL A 601 5.10 -41.11 -9.27
N ALA A 602 5.73 -40.42 -8.32
CA ALA A 602 5.12 -39.93 -7.08
C ALA A 602 5.26 -38.41 -7.06
N GLU A 603 4.35 -37.72 -6.38
CA GLU A 603 4.37 -36.26 -6.30
C GLU A 603 4.36 -35.80 -4.84
N THR A 604 5.24 -34.84 -4.53
CA THR A 604 5.10 -34.00 -3.33
C THR A 604 4.76 -32.59 -3.80
N ARG A 605 3.60 -32.09 -3.40
CA ARG A 605 3.05 -30.80 -3.80
C ARG A 605 2.97 -29.88 -2.59
N ARG A 606 3.53 -28.68 -2.71
CA ARG A 606 3.37 -27.60 -1.73
C ARG A 606 2.53 -26.48 -2.33
N VAL A 607 1.57 -25.99 -1.59
CA VAL A 607 0.67 -24.91 -1.98
C VAL A 607 0.75 -23.80 -0.99
N THR A 608 0.87 -22.56 -1.46
CA THR A 608 0.79 -21.33 -0.65
C THR A 608 -0.30 -20.42 -1.20
N LEU A 609 -1.01 -19.73 -0.31
CA LEU A 609 -2.01 -18.74 -0.67
C LEU A 609 -1.88 -17.54 0.25
N ASP A 610 -1.66 -16.36 -0.37
CA ASP A 610 -1.45 -15.10 0.33
C ASP A 610 -2.78 -14.37 0.57
N ALA A 611 -2.89 -13.60 1.65
CA ALA A 611 -3.99 -12.69 1.87
C ALA A 611 -4.11 -11.69 0.71
N GLY A 612 -5.34 -11.28 0.36
CA GLY A 612 -5.57 -10.33 -0.72
C GLY A 612 -5.24 -10.83 -2.14
N ASN A 613 -4.79 -12.07 -2.31
CA ASN A 613 -4.45 -12.64 -3.60
C ASN A 613 -5.50 -13.68 -4.05
N ARG A 614 -5.77 -13.73 -5.36
CA ARG A 614 -6.69 -14.71 -5.96
C ARG A 614 -5.98 -15.96 -6.49
N PHE A 615 -4.66 -15.99 -6.45
CA PHE A 615 -3.85 -17.06 -7.02
C PHE A 615 -3.07 -17.79 -5.93
N SER A 616 -3.29 -19.10 -5.82
CA SER A 616 -2.44 -19.99 -5.07
C SER A 616 -1.18 -20.31 -5.88
N LYS A 617 -0.02 -20.18 -5.28
CA LYS A 617 1.24 -20.70 -5.84
C LYS A 617 1.35 -22.18 -5.52
N VAL A 618 1.63 -22.99 -6.52
CA VAL A 618 1.85 -24.43 -6.40
C VAL A 618 3.26 -24.77 -6.81
N ARG A 619 3.94 -25.55 -6.01
CA ARG A 619 5.27 -26.10 -6.30
C ARG A 619 5.25 -27.60 -6.12
N SER A 620 5.50 -28.34 -7.19
CA SER A 620 5.56 -29.80 -7.19
C SER A 620 6.96 -30.33 -7.44
N VAL A 621 7.28 -31.44 -6.79
CA VAL A 621 8.46 -32.26 -7.07
C VAL A 621 7.96 -33.65 -7.48
N LEU A 622 8.36 -34.09 -8.66
CA LEU A 622 8.05 -35.43 -9.18
C LEU A 622 9.22 -36.38 -8.94
N ASN A 623 8.97 -37.41 -8.14
CA ASN A 623 9.91 -38.49 -7.91
C ASN A 623 9.64 -39.61 -8.93
N VAL A 624 10.50 -39.75 -9.91
CA VAL A 624 10.32 -40.66 -11.05
C VAL A 624 11.24 -41.90 -10.89
N ARG A 625 10.65 -43.09 -11.01
CA ARG A 625 11.39 -44.35 -11.07
C ARG A 625 11.25 -44.90 -12.48
N GLY A 626 12.36 -45.33 -13.11
CA GLY A 626 12.39 -45.89 -14.44
C GLY A 626 12.59 -44.88 -15.58
N ALA A 627 12.77 -43.59 -15.28
CA ALA A 627 13.14 -42.57 -16.26
C ALA A 627 13.86 -41.40 -15.56
N GLU A 628 14.73 -40.69 -16.30
CA GLU A 628 15.39 -39.48 -15.79
C GLU A 628 14.51 -38.22 -15.89
N THR A 629 13.62 -38.20 -16.87
CA THR A 629 12.72 -37.08 -17.13
C THR A 629 11.33 -37.57 -17.51
N VAL A 630 10.32 -36.75 -17.23
CA VAL A 630 8.95 -36.96 -17.68
C VAL A 630 8.39 -35.71 -18.32
N LYS A 631 7.36 -35.84 -19.14
CA LYS A 631 6.61 -34.72 -19.67
C LYS A 631 5.41 -34.45 -18.76
N ALA A 632 5.48 -33.43 -17.96
CA ALA A 632 4.38 -33.01 -17.07
C ALA A 632 3.53 -31.93 -17.75
N GLY A 633 2.23 -31.88 -17.41
CA GLY A 633 1.30 -30.86 -17.86
C GLY A 633 0.48 -30.30 -16.71
N VAL A 634 0.39 -28.99 -16.66
CA VAL A 634 -0.55 -28.29 -15.73
C VAL A 634 -1.86 -28.09 -16.48
N GLY A 635 -2.94 -28.65 -15.95
CA GLY A 635 -4.23 -28.73 -16.60
C GLY A 635 -5.27 -27.77 -16.03
N MET A 636 -6.20 -27.35 -16.88
CA MET A 636 -7.38 -26.62 -16.50
C MET A 636 -8.58 -27.13 -17.32
N ASP A 637 -9.75 -27.28 -16.68
CA ASP A 637 -10.98 -27.57 -17.40
C ASP A 637 -11.36 -26.37 -18.29
N THR A 638 -11.50 -26.61 -19.59
CA THR A 638 -11.82 -25.60 -20.61
C THR A 638 -13.14 -25.88 -21.34
N GLY A 639 -13.94 -26.81 -20.83
CA GLY A 639 -15.37 -26.85 -21.14
C GLY A 639 -15.84 -27.78 -22.24
N LYS A 640 -15.03 -28.72 -22.73
CA LYS A 640 -15.53 -29.67 -23.73
C LYS A 640 -16.64 -30.60 -23.24
N ARG A 641 -16.76 -30.81 -21.91
CA ARG A 641 -17.83 -31.61 -21.30
C ARG A 641 -19.08 -30.84 -20.92
N ARG A 642 -19.00 -29.52 -20.87
CA ARG A 642 -20.06 -28.63 -20.39
C ARG A 642 -20.23 -27.49 -21.37
N ASN A 643 -21.47 -27.15 -21.67
CA ASN A 643 -21.80 -25.99 -22.51
C ASN A 643 -21.98 -24.70 -21.65
N ASP A 644 -21.28 -24.59 -20.52
CA ASP A 644 -21.41 -23.51 -19.57
C ASP A 644 -20.29 -22.46 -19.66
N TYR A 645 -19.31 -22.66 -20.56
CA TYR A 645 -18.23 -21.71 -20.77
C TYR A 645 -18.63 -20.60 -21.74
N GLU A 646 -18.53 -19.35 -21.29
CA GLU A 646 -18.80 -18.17 -22.11
C GLU A 646 -17.57 -17.71 -22.88
N ALA A 647 -16.35 -17.89 -22.29
CA ALA A 647 -15.09 -17.57 -22.93
C ALA A 647 -13.96 -18.43 -22.40
N VAL A 648 -13.05 -18.86 -23.27
CA VAL A 648 -11.78 -19.49 -22.95
C VAL A 648 -10.69 -18.75 -23.72
N MET A 649 -9.67 -18.27 -23.02
CA MET A 649 -8.53 -17.61 -23.61
C MET A 649 -7.24 -18.36 -23.27
N GLU A 650 -6.44 -18.54 -24.27
CA GLU A 650 -5.08 -19.04 -24.16
C GLU A 650 -4.13 -18.01 -24.75
N ASP A 651 -3.14 -17.58 -23.96
CA ASP A 651 -2.11 -16.70 -24.46
C ASP A 651 -1.20 -17.45 -25.46
N ARG A 652 -1.41 -17.19 -26.74
CA ARG A 652 -0.67 -17.85 -27.82
C ARG A 652 0.73 -17.27 -28.04
N GLU A 653 0.98 -16.02 -27.65
CA GLU A 653 2.27 -15.35 -27.87
C GLU A 653 3.34 -15.87 -26.89
N SER A 654 3.03 -15.89 -25.60
CA SER A 654 3.96 -16.34 -24.56
C SER A 654 3.64 -17.74 -24.04
N GLY A 655 2.44 -18.26 -24.32
CA GLY A 655 2.01 -19.63 -24.05
C GLY A 655 1.78 -19.99 -22.57
N GLY A 656 2.10 -19.11 -21.63
CA GLY A 656 2.14 -19.41 -20.19
C GLY A 656 0.91 -19.01 -19.39
N LEU A 657 -0.23 -18.73 -20.04
CA LEU A 657 -1.47 -18.32 -19.40
C LEU A 657 -2.67 -19.01 -20.05
N MET A 658 -3.56 -19.53 -19.23
CA MET A 658 -4.91 -19.97 -19.61
C MET A 658 -5.92 -19.31 -18.68
N THR A 659 -7.02 -18.76 -19.22
CA THR A 659 -8.18 -18.31 -18.45
C THR A 659 -9.46 -18.89 -19.02
N ALA A 660 -10.43 -19.13 -18.17
CA ALA A 660 -11.78 -19.52 -18.55
C ALA A 660 -12.80 -18.71 -17.77
N TRP A 661 -13.93 -18.40 -18.43
CA TRP A 661 -15.07 -17.69 -17.84
C TRP A 661 -16.31 -18.52 -18.11
N SER A 662 -16.92 -19.00 -17.05
CA SER A 662 -18.04 -19.94 -17.13
C SER A 662 -19.24 -19.44 -16.31
N ARG A 663 -20.43 -19.95 -16.66
CA ARG A 663 -21.66 -19.78 -15.89
C ARG A 663 -22.19 -21.16 -15.49
N PRO A 664 -21.61 -21.78 -14.43
CA PRO A 664 -21.96 -23.17 -14.06
C PRO A 664 -23.44 -23.34 -13.72
N ARG A 665 -24.08 -22.28 -13.22
CA ARG A 665 -25.51 -22.24 -12.92
C ARG A 665 -26.10 -20.87 -13.28
N LYS A 666 -27.30 -20.87 -13.84
CA LYS A 666 -27.97 -19.68 -14.42
C LYS A 666 -28.03 -18.49 -13.44
N ASP A 667 -28.36 -18.76 -12.17
CA ASP A 667 -28.68 -17.72 -11.19
C ASP A 667 -27.52 -17.39 -10.23
N ASP A 668 -26.43 -18.18 -10.27
CA ASP A 668 -25.32 -18.05 -9.31
C ASP A 668 -24.19 -17.14 -9.78
N GLY A 669 -24.29 -16.60 -11.01
CA GLY A 669 -23.29 -15.72 -11.59
C GLY A 669 -22.23 -16.47 -12.38
N CYS A 670 -21.14 -15.75 -12.71
CA CYS A 670 -20.04 -16.29 -13.50
C CYS A 670 -18.82 -16.56 -12.62
N LEU A 671 -18.10 -17.61 -12.97
CA LEU A 671 -16.83 -18.02 -12.36
C LEU A 671 -15.72 -17.90 -13.38
N GLY A 672 -14.69 -17.12 -13.05
CA GLY A 672 -13.43 -17.09 -13.77
C GLY A 672 -12.44 -18.05 -13.11
N THR A 673 -11.75 -18.88 -13.91
CA THR A 673 -10.61 -19.71 -13.48
C THR A 673 -9.38 -19.37 -14.32
N ALA A 674 -8.18 -19.55 -13.76
CA ALA A 674 -6.94 -19.30 -14.48
C ALA A 674 -5.79 -20.20 -14.02
N VAL A 675 -4.91 -20.51 -14.95
CA VAL A 675 -3.60 -21.14 -14.70
C VAL A 675 -2.52 -20.26 -15.33
N ILE A 676 -1.49 -19.94 -14.55
CA ILE A 676 -0.30 -19.21 -14.97
C ILE A 676 0.91 -20.07 -14.71
N VAL A 677 1.78 -20.23 -15.71
CA VAL A 677 3.08 -20.88 -15.55
C VAL A 677 4.20 -19.86 -15.78
N PRO A 678 5.22 -19.80 -14.89
CA PRO A 678 6.34 -18.84 -15.01
C PRO A 678 7.38 -19.26 -16.07
N TRP A 679 7.22 -20.46 -16.62
CA TRP A 679 8.09 -21.04 -17.67
C TRP A 679 7.39 -21.02 -19.03
N VAL A 680 8.18 -21.17 -20.11
CA VAL A 680 7.67 -21.28 -21.48
C VAL A 680 7.20 -22.73 -21.74
N PRO A 681 5.92 -22.95 -22.08
CA PRO A 681 5.44 -24.30 -22.41
C PRO A 681 6.12 -24.88 -23.66
N GLU A 682 6.53 -26.13 -23.57
CA GLU A 682 7.09 -26.88 -24.69
C GLU A 682 6.00 -27.48 -25.61
N GLY A 683 4.74 -27.29 -25.28
CA GLY A 683 3.60 -27.74 -26.04
C GLY A 683 2.31 -27.71 -25.24
N ARG A 684 1.25 -28.19 -25.88
CA ARG A 684 -0.10 -28.28 -25.32
C ARG A 684 -0.70 -29.64 -25.60
N ALA A 685 -1.64 -30.04 -24.75
CA ALA A 685 -2.46 -31.23 -24.97
C ALA A 685 -3.87 -30.97 -24.48
N VAL A 686 -4.82 -31.68 -25.02
CA VAL A 686 -6.21 -31.70 -24.56
C VAL A 686 -6.59 -33.17 -24.35
N ASP A 687 -7.09 -33.53 -23.19
CA ASP A 687 -7.53 -34.88 -22.90
C ASP A 687 -9.00 -35.14 -23.29
N ALA A 688 -9.42 -36.39 -23.12
CA ALA A 688 -10.80 -36.80 -23.39
C ALA A 688 -11.82 -36.13 -22.46
N GLU A 689 -11.38 -35.70 -21.31
CA GLU A 689 -12.20 -35.01 -20.29
C GLU A 689 -12.42 -33.53 -20.60
N GLY A 690 -11.70 -32.97 -21.61
CA GLY A 690 -11.80 -31.57 -22.01
C GLY A 690 -10.89 -30.64 -21.22
N CYS A 691 -9.92 -31.18 -20.51
CA CYS A 691 -8.90 -30.36 -19.87
C CYS A 691 -7.79 -30.01 -20.89
N THR A 692 -7.41 -28.74 -20.91
CA THR A 692 -6.25 -28.25 -21.66
C THR A 692 -5.04 -28.18 -20.72
N TYR A 693 -3.88 -28.61 -21.24
CA TYR A 693 -2.62 -28.66 -20.49
C TYR A 693 -1.54 -27.82 -21.13
N LEU A 694 -0.78 -27.11 -20.30
CA LEU A 694 0.52 -26.53 -20.65
C LEU A 694 1.62 -27.50 -20.27
N LEU A 695 2.43 -27.93 -21.24
CA LEU A 695 3.39 -29.04 -21.12
C LEU A 695 4.80 -28.53 -20.88
N ARG A 696 5.54 -29.26 -20.02
CA ARG A 696 6.97 -29.09 -19.80
C ARG A 696 7.65 -30.43 -19.55
N LYS A 697 8.89 -30.55 -20.01
CA LYS A 697 9.80 -31.63 -19.60
C LYS A 697 10.35 -31.31 -18.22
N VAL A 698 10.23 -32.24 -17.28
CA VAL A 698 10.64 -32.12 -15.89
C VAL A 698 11.61 -33.25 -15.55
N ALA A 699 12.76 -32.90 -14.96
CA ALA A 699 13.71 -33.90 -14.49
C ALA A 699 13.25 -34.54 -13.18
N ASN A 700 13.70 -35.77 -12.92
CA ASN A 700 13.44 -36.44 -11.64
C ASN A 700 13.93 -35.61 -10.48
N GLY A 701 13.05 -35.29 -9.53
CA GLY A 701 13.36 -34.46 -8.36
C GLY A 701 13.44 -32.95 -8.63
N GLU A 702 13.31 -32.50 -9.89
CA GLU A 702 13.28 -31.06 -10.21
C GLU A 702 11.94 -30.45 -9.78
N PRO A 703 11.93 -29.36 -9.00
CA PRO A 703 10.71 -28.64 -8.70
C PRO A 703 10.20 -27.86 -9.91
N PHE A 704 8.88 -27.90 -10.13
CA PHE A 704 8.25 -27.01 -11.08
C PHE A 704 7.06 -26.28 -10.45
N GLU A 705 6.83 -25.06 -10.89
CA GLU A 705 5.89 -24.15 -10.27
C GLU A 705 4.84 -23.67 -11.25
N TRP A 706 3.63 -23.41 -10.71
CA TRP A 706 2.56 -22.72 -11.42
C TRP A 706 1.68 -21.99 -10.42
N TYR A 707 0.77 -21.20 -10.95
CA TYR A 707 -0.23 -20.48 -10.15
C TYR A 707 -1.61 -20.83 -10.68
N MET A 708 -2.55 -21.03 -9.78
CA MET A 708 -3.95 -21.27 -10.09
C MET A 708 -4.83 -20.30 -9.34
N GLY A 709 -5.85 -19.76 -10.00
CA GLY A 709 -6.66 -18.71 -9.41
C GLY A 709 -8.11 -18.75 -9.85
N ALA A 710 -8.96 -18.08 -9.05
CA ALA A 710 -10.37 -17.97 -9.34
C ALA A 710 -10.97 -16.63 -8.93
N VAL A 711 -12.08 -16.28 -9.59
CA VAL A 711 -12.88 -15.10 -9.28
C VAL A 711 -14.37 -15.38 -9.49
N TRP A 712 -15.19 -14.86 -8.59
CA TRP A 712 -16.65 -14.87 -8.74
C TRP A 712 -17.15 -13.45 -8.99
N ASP A 713 -17.96 -13.25 -10.06
CA ASP A 713 -18.44 -11.94 -10.47
C ASP A 713 -19.36 -11.26 -9.45
N LYS A 714 -20.10 -12.02 -8.64
CA LYS A 714 -20.95 -11.48 -7.57
C LYS A 714 -20.18 -10.99 -6.34
N ALA A 715 -18.89 -11.34 -6.24
CA ALA A 715 -18.06 -11.05 -5.08
C ALA A 715 -16.79 -10.25 -5.41
N SER A 716 -16.68 -9.74 -6.63
CA SER A 716 -15.49 -9.06 -7.13
C SER A 716 -15.85 -7.85 -7.99
N PRO A 717 -14.99 -6.84 -8.11
CA PRO A 717 -15.10 -5.82 -9.14
C PRO A 717 -14.87 -6.37 -10.56
N ILE A 718 -14.26 -7.55 -10.70
CA ILE A 718 -14.05 -8.23 -11.97
C ILE A 718 -15.36 -8.93 -12.36
N ARG A 719 -16.02 -8.42 -13.42
CA ARG A 719 -17.35 -8.85 -13.83
C ARG A 719 -17.43 -9.35 -15.28
N SER A 720 -16.30 -9.62 -15.91
CA SER A 720 -16.23 -10.09 -17.29
C SER A 720 -14.99 -10.92 -17.56
N ALA A 721 -15.04 -11.75 -18.61
CA ALA A 721 -13.90 -12.52 -19.10
C ALA A 721 -12.68 -11.65 -19.39
N ALA A 722 -12.87 -10.50 -20.06
CA ALA A 722 -11.77 -9.58 -20.38
C ALA A 722 -11.13 -8.97 -19.11
N GLY A 723 -11.95 -8.65 -18.10
CA GLY A 723 -11.43 -8.16 -16.81
C GLY A 723 -10.64 -9.24 -16.07
N TRP A 724 -11.07 -10.50 -16.12
CA TRP A 724 -10.34 -11.61 -15.52
C TRP A 724 -9.03 -11.92 -16.26
N GLU A 725 -9.04 -11.89 -17.58
CA GLU A 725 -7.84 -12.02 -18.39
C GLU A 725 -6.81 -10.91 -18.06
N ALA A 726 -7.26 -9.67 -18.00
CA ALA A 726 -6.39 -8.54 -17.65
C ALA A 726 -5.75 -8.71 -16.26
N GLU A 727 -6.50 -9.21 -15.28
CA GLU A 727 -5.97 -9.50 -13.95
C GLU A 727 -4.95 -10.65 -13.98
N ALA A 728 -5.23 -11.73 -14.69
CA ALA A 728 -4.31 -12.85 -14.81
C ALA A 728 -3.01 -12.44 -15.53
N ARG A 729 -3.08 -11.59 -16.56
CA ARG A 729 -1.90 -11.01 -17.24
C ARG A 729 -1.09 -10.11 -16.29
N ARG A 730 -1.78 -9.28 -15.46
CA ARG A 730 -1.13 -8.46 -14.44
C ARG A 730 -0.34 -9.33 -13.45
N VAL A 731 -0.97 -10.36 -12.91
CA VAL A 731 -0.32 -11.29 -11.96
C VAL A 731 0.88 -11.97 -12.60
N ARG A 732 0.74 -12.44 -13.84
CA ARG A 732 1.84 -13.06 -14.58
C ARG A 732 3.03 -12.12 -14.76
N GLU A 733 2.80 -10.87 -15.08
CA GLU A 733 3.86 -9.87 -15.19
C GLU A 733 4.56 -9.65 -13.84
N CYS A 734 3.80 -9.60 -12.73
CA CYS A 734 4.36 -9.50 -11.39
C CYS A 734 5.23 -10.72 -11.02
N ILE A 735 4.82 -11.93 -11.41
CA ILE A 735 5.59 -13.15 -11.22
C ILE A 735 6.92 -13.10 -12.00
N GLY A 736 6.89 -12.61 -13.24
CA GLY A 736 8.09 -12.48 -14.09
C GLY A 736 9.07 -11.39 -13.61
N HIS A 737 8.61 -10.45 -12.77
CA HIS A 737 9.41 -9.35 -12.27
C HIS A 737 9.20 -9.22 -10.73
N PRO A 738 9.77 -10.12 -9.93
CA PRO A 738 9.58 -10.13 -8.49
C PRO A 738 10.07 -8.84 -7.84
N LEU A 739 9.54 -8.52 -6.66
CA LEU A 739 10.05 -7.45 -5.82
C LEU A 739 11.53 -7.69 -5.50
N GLN A 740 12.31 -6.62 -5.50
CA GLN A 740 13.72 -6.69 -5.10
C GLN A 740 13.81 -6.31 -3.61
N VAL A 741 14.26 -7.25 -2.79
CA VAL A 741 14.33 -7.11 -1.32
C VAL A 741 15.78 -7.05 -0.89
N ARG A 742 16.13 -6.06 -0.04
CA ARG A 742 17.44 -5.93 0.59
C ARG A 742 17.26 -5.69 2.08
N VAL A 743 18.01 -6.42 2.91
CA VAL A 743 18.04 -6.26 4.36
C VAL A 743 19.37 -5.63 4.75
N ARG A 744 19.33 -4.62 5.63
CA ARG A 744 20.53 -3.90 6.16
C ARG A 744 20.48 -3.88 7.67
#